data_7d6a701de99b3b821508474ebac45a25
#
_entry.id   7d6a701de99b3b821508474ebac45a25
#
_cell.length_a   1.000
_cell.length_b   1.000
_cell.length_c   1.000
_cell.angle_alpha   90.00
_cell.angle_beta   90.00
_cell.angle_gamma   90.00
#
_symmetry.space_group_name_H-M   'P 1'
#
loop_
_entity.id
_entity.type
_entity.pdbx_description
1 polymer ?
#
loop_
_entity_poly.entity_id
_entity_poly.type
_entity_poly.pdbx_seq_one_letter_code
_entity_poly.pdbx_strand_id
1 'polypeptide(L)'
;MQLNKIIISTVCLTILSSFYSVVWGQTISGKVIDNEQQPIVGATIILQSIDSTYISASVSDINGEFILNNELEEYRLVIQHLSYQTKQITGKKKDAEIIQLQPNEHTLDEVVVKGERPLVKVENGKLGYNIKALAEKKVVNNAYEALTKLPGIQESRGALSLAGAGKLTVILNGKPTTMSAGQLETLLRNTPVSQVEKAEVMYSAPPEYHTRGAVVNVILKRSNDYSFQGEISTHYKNQYFNSGGVNGNFRLSTPKTTFDVMYGTDNVKQMEYIDLYSKHTLKDKVYDIRQNEQLRSKYWNHNLRSALEYNFNEKNNISLAYTGSFTPNQHNNSLTTGNFQTSNIDKYIDIRMNNIALQYNSEFGLTVGGDYTHYVSDNDQNMLAKYLEGGQSSFSMIGGQRIDRYSIYADQKHKLPKGWDLGYGASYRLVKDRDFQTYSEVTGNINPQNMYSNLQEQTTDFYLSLNKNFETGLSISLSATGEYYTIRDYHKWAIYPQASLTYSKTPKHTFCLSLSTDKTYPSYWDMQSTVSYLNGYTELWGTPGLKPATSYNLNGSYILKQKYIFNLFFTHALNYFAQTPYQSTERLALIYKNTNWNYMQSWGANVTVPFKVENWLDSRLTLTGMQVRQRCNDFFDIPFNRKKWVFNALLDNTFKINKNLAFELMEFVQTPTIQGTFNIGTIFNLTTGMKWNFANDKFSLSARCNDIFNRGMPKTNVRFKGQYLDMNSALYSRAFTINFTYRFGGYKRKEVKGIDTSRFGH
;
A
#
# COMPACT_ATOMS: atom_id res chain seq x y z
N MET A 1 37.28 -14.00 10.12
CA MET A 1 36.60 -13.52 8.87
C MET A 1 36.56 -14.55 7.75
N GLN A 2 37.28 -15.67 7.82
CA GLN A 2 37.25 -16.77 6.82
C GLN A 2 36.19 -17.84 7.10
N LEU A 3 35.79 -18.04 8.35
CA LEU A 3 34.81 -19.09 8.72
C LEU A 3 33.38 -18.76 8.27
N ASN A 4 32.99 -17.46 8.24
CA ASN A 4 31.64 -17.04 7.82
C ASN A 4 31.42 -17.09 6.30
N LYS A 5 32.50 -17.06 5.51
CA LYS A 5 32.39 -17.21 4.03
C LYS A 5 32.16 -18.66 3.63
N ILE A 6 32.67 -19.61 4.39
CA ILE A 6 32.50 -21.05 4.10
C ILE A 6 31.08 -21.50 4.46
N ILE A 7 30.49 -21.02 5.55
CA ILE A 7 29.12 -21.38 5.96
C ILE A 7 28.08 -20.85 4.98
N ILE A 8 28.22 -19.63 4.49
CA ILE A 8 27.27 -19.06 3.50
C ILE A 8 27.41 -19.75 2.15
N SER A 9 28.62 -20.10 1.74
CA SER A 9 28.86 -20.84 0.49
C SER A 9 28.33 -22.27 0.56
N THR A 10 28.45 -22.94 1.72
CA THR A 10 27.99 -24.32 1.92
C THR A 10 26.46 -24.40 2.04
N VAL A 11 25.82 -23.40 2.68
CA VAL A 11 24.33 -23.34 2.77
C VAL A 11 23.72 -23.02 1.41
N CYS A 12 24.32 -22.15 0.61
CA CYS A 12 23.86 -21.90 -0.77
C CYS A 12 24.05 -23.11 -1.68
N LEU A 13 25.15 -23.88 -1.51
CA LEU A 13 25.40 -25.07 -2.32
C LEU A 13 24.48 -26.25 -1.92
N THR A 14 24.16 -26.41 -0.63
CA THR A 14 23.23 -27.45 -0.18
C THR A 14 21.78 -27.14 -0.54
N ILE A 15 21.39 -25.89 -0.62
CA ILE A 15 20.05 -25.50 -1.11
C ILE A 15 19.93 -25.71 -2.62
N LEU A 16 21.01 -25.48 -3.39
CA LEU A 16 21.00 -25.73 -4.85
C LEU A 16 21.07 -27.23 -5.21
N SER A 17 21.65 -28.07 -4.36
CA SER A 17 21.76 -29.52 -4.66
C SER A 17 20.51 -30.34 -4.30
N SER A 18 19.56 -29.78 -3.57
CA SER A 18 18.32 -30.48 -3.16
C SER A 18 17.19 -30.39 -4.20
N PHE A 19 17.37 -29.73 -5.35
CA PHE A 19 16.32 -29.49 -6.34
C PHE A 19 16.46 -30.26 -7.66
N TYR A 20 17.29 -31.31 -7.73
CA TYR A 20 17.33 -32.18 -8.89
C TYR A 20 16.41 -33.39 -8.74
N SER A 21 15.11 -33.15 -8.67
CA SER A 21 14.10 -34.11 -9.09
C SER A 21 13.51 -33.60 -10.42
N VAL A 22 13.97 -34.16 -11.50
CA VAL A 22 13.36 -34.01 -12.83
C VAL A 22 12.01 -34.67 -12.80
N VAL A 23 10.95 -33.93 -12.52
CA VAL A 23 9.58 -34.39 -12.70
C VAL A 23 9.20 -34.20 -14.16
N TRP A 24 9.04 -35.26 -14.88
CA TRP A 24 8.52 -35.27 -16.25
C TRP A 24 7.05 -34.85 -16.21
N GLY A 25 6.73 -33.61 -16.61
CA GLY A 25 5.37 -33.15 -16.79
C GLY A 25 4.67 -34.02 -17.87
N GLN A 26 3.52 -34.54 -17.56
CA GLN A 26 2.69 -35.24 -18.54
C GLN A 26 1.87 -34.21 -19.30
N THR A 27 1.75 -34.32 -20.61
CA THR A 27 0.89 -33.50 -21.45
C THR A 27 -0.34 -34.28 -21.87
N ILE A 28 -1.49 -33.61 -21.91
CA ILE A 28 -2.72 -34.10 -22.57
C ILE A 28 -2.74 -33.45 -23.95
N SER A 29 -2.79 -34.21 -24.97
CA SER A 29 -2.97 -33.75 -26.35
C SER A 29 -4.20 -34.43 -26.96
N GLY A 30 -4.91 -33.69 -27.83
CA GLY A 30 -6.08 -34.22 -28.50
C GLY A 30 -6.52 -33.36 -29.67
N LYS A 31 -7.54 -33.78 -30.39
CA LYS A 31 -8.09 -33.10 -31.54
C LYS A 31 -9.60 -32.92 -31.39
N VAL A 32 -10.09 -31.67 -31.63
CA VAL A 32 -11.52 -31.35 -31.60
C VAL A 32 -12.05 -31.26 -33.04
N ILE A 33 -13.09 -32.06 -33.31
CA ILE A 33 -13.73 -32.12 -34.63
C ILE A 33 -15.26 -31.97 -34.52
N ASP A 34 -15.92 -31.69 -35.64
CA ASP A 34 -17.37 -31.64 -35.76
C ASP A 34 -17.96 -33.03 -36.22
N ASN A 35 -19.26 -33.03 -36.51
CA ASN A 35 -19.96 -34.25 -36.99
C ASN A 35 -19.55 -34.68 -38.40
N GLU A 36 -18.97 -33.77 -39.20
CA GLU A 36 -18.47 -34.03 -40.54
C GLU A 36 -16.96 -34.32 -40.57
N GLN A 37 -16.38 -34.54 -39.39
CA GLN A 37 -14.94 -34.80 -39.17
C GLN A 37 -14.02 -33.61 -39.51
N GLN A 38 -14.60 -32.39 -39.65
CA GLN A 38 -13.81 -31.18 -39.85
C GLN A 38 -13.21 -30.65 -38.55
N PRO A 39 -11.99 -30.12 -38.54
CA PRO A 39 -11.37 -29.57 -37.36
C PRO A 39 -12.11 -28.31 -36.85
N ILE A 40 -12.36 -28.24 -35.55
CA ILE A 40 -12.94 -27.06 -34.92
C ILE A 40 -11.81 -26.17 -34.39
N VAL A 41 -11.66 -25.02 -35.02
CA VAL A 41 -10.66 -23.99 -34.66
C VAL A 41 -11.20 -23.09 -33.55
N GLY A 42 -10.40 -22.77 -32.56
CA GLY A 42 -10.78 -21.83 -31.51
C GLY A 42 -11.67 -22.43 -30.41
N ALA A 43 -11.83 -23.75 -30.33
CA ALA A 43 -12.47 -24.39 -29.19
C ALA A 43 -11.61 -24.21 -27.95
N THR A 44 -12.20 -23.78 -26.86
CA THR A 44 -11.53 -23.63 -25.55
C THR A 44 -11.61 -24.95 -24.79
N ILE A 45 -10.47 -25.54 -24.48
CA ILE A 45 -10.33 -26.78 -23.72
C ILE A 45 -9.85 -26.45 -22.31
N ILE A 46 -10.71 -26.64 -21.32
CA ILE A 46 -10.46 -26.32 -19.92
C ILE A 46 -10.15 -27.63 -19.18
N LEU A 47 -8.96 -27.69 -18.57
CA LEU A 47 -8.54 -28.77 -17.71
C LEU A 47 -8.98 -28.51 -16.28
N GLN A 48 -9.67 -29.44 -15.67
CA GLN A 48 -10.13 -29.41 -14.29
C GLN A 48 -9.75 -30.71 -13.57
N SER A 49 -9.62 -30.66 -12.26
CA SER A 49 -9.66 -31.85 -11.42
C SER A 49 -11.08 -32.44 -11.34
N ILE A 50 -11.24 -33.65 -10.83
CA ILE A 50 -12.54 -34.31 -10.72
C ILE A 50 -13.55 -33.50 -9.88
N ASP A 51 -13.09 -32.76 -8.90
CA ASP A 51 -13.89 -31.85 -8.08
C ASP A 51 -14.22 -30.49 -8.76
N SER A 52 -13.99 -30.40 -10.08
CA SER A 52 -14.24 -29.20 -10.92
C SER A 52 -13.33 -27.98 -10.62
N THR A 53 -12.20 -28.18 -9.94
CA THR A 53 -11.21 -27.10 -9.73
C THR A 53 -10.45 -26.84 -11.03
N TYR A 54 -10.44 -25.59 -11.50
CA TYR A 54 -9.71 -25.16 -12.71
C TYR A 54 -8.19 -25.34 -12.53
N ILE A 55 -7.52 -25.89 -13.56
CA ILE A 55 -6.07 -26.10 -13.59
C ILE A 55 -5.42 -25.30 -14.70
N SER A 56 -5.85 -25.49 -15.95
CA SER A 56 -5.32 -24.79 -17.10
C SER A 56 -6.34 -24.79 -18.24
N ALA A 57 -6.07 -24.02 -19.30
CA ALA A 57 -6.86 -24.05 -20.52
C ALA A 57 -5.94 -23.91 -21.74
N SER A 58 -6.37 -24.48 -22.86
CA SER A 58 -5.78 -24.34 -24.18
C SER A 58 -6.86 -24.02 -25.20
N VAL A 59 -6.45 -23.60 -26.39
CA VAL A 59 -7.36 -23.35 -27.50
C VAL A 59 -6.94 -24.20 -28.68
N SER A 60 -7.89 -24.85 -29.37
CA SER A 60 -7.59 -25.66 -30.54
C SER A 60 -7.06 -24.80 -31.70
N ASP A 61 -6.02 -25.29 -32.34
CA ASP A 61 -5.36 -24.65 -33.48
C ASP A 61 -6.15 -24.84 -34.82
N ILE A 62 -5.54 -24.44 -35.94
CA ILE A 62 -6.16 -24.55 -37.28
C ILE A 62 -6.45 -26.00 -37.68
N ASN A 63 -5.79 -26.96 -37.10
CA ASN A 63 -6.01 -28.40 -37.33
C ASN A 63 -6.98 -29.01 -36.32
N GLY A 64 -7.52 -28.19 -35.39
CA GLY A 64 -8.33 -28.62 -34.26
C GLY A 64 -7.53 -29.25 -33.11
N GLU A 65 -6.20 -29.18 -33.14
CA GLU A 65 -5.33 -29.81 -32.16
C GLU A 65 -5.11 -28.90 -30.93
N PHE A 66 -4.98 -29.51 -29.74
CA PHE A 66 -4.66 -28.81 -28.51
C PHE A 66 -3.68 -29.59 -27.65
N ILE A 67 -2.93 -28.86 -26.82
CA ILE A 67 -1.99 -29.44 -25.86
C ILE A 67 -2.20 -28.72 -24.50
N LEU A 68 -2.27 -29.52 -23.44
CA LEU A 68 -2.40 -29.06 -22.04
C LEU A 68 -1.34 -29.76 -21.18
N ASN A 69 -0.69 -29.03 -20.30
CA ASN A 69 0.18 -29.61 -19.29
C ASN A 69 -0.67 -30.17 -18.14
N ASN A 70 -0.46 -31.43 -17.77
CA ASN A 70 -1.23 -32.14 -16.76
C ASN A 70 -0.32 -32.90 -15.78
N GLU A 71 -0.61 -32.73 -14.49
CA GLU A 71 0.06 -33.50 -13.42
C GLU A 71 -0.94 -34.39 -12.63
N LEU A 72 -2.20 -34.47 -13.08
CA LEU A 72 -3.23 -35.25 -12.43
C LEU A 72 -3.28 -36.67 -13.00
N GLU A 73 -3.50 -37.65 -12.15
CA GLU A 73 -3.78 -39.04 -12.57
C GLU A 73 -5.18 -39.19 -13.18
N GLU A 74 -6.14 -38.42 -12.66
CA GLU A 74 -7.52 -38.32 -13.15
C GLU A 74 -7.87 -36.87 -13.39
N TYR A 75 -8.46 -36.56 -14.54
CA TYR A 75 -8.80 -35.20 -14.92
C TYR A 75 -10.17 -35.11 -15.61
N ARG A 76 -10.71 -33.88 -15.64
CA ARG A 76 -11.88 -33.53 -16.45
C ARG A 76 -11.48 -32.48 -17.47
N LEU A 77 -11.86 -32.70 -18.73
CA LEU A 77 -11.81 -31.67 -19.77
C LEU A 77 -13.21 -31.13 -20.03
N VAL A 78 -13.34 -29.82 -20.07
CA VAL A 78 -14.55 -29.13 -20.52
C VAL A 78 -14.21 -28.40 -21.82
N ILE A 79 -14.84 -28.83 -22.93
CA ILE A 79 -14.60 -28.32 -24.27
C ILE A 79 -15.77 -27.41 -24.63
N GLN A 80 -15.46 -26.17 -24.99
CA GLN A 80 -16.42 -25.11 -25.28
C GLN A 80 -16.12 -24.43 -26.60
N HIS A 81 -17.14 -24.24 -27.39
CA HIS A 81 -17.07 -23.43 -28.62
C HIS A 81 -18.41 -22.74 -28.85
N LEU A 82 -18.39 -21.54 -29.47
CA LEU A 82 -19.57 -20.69 -29.63
C LEU A 82 -20.70 -21.35 -30.42
N SER A 83 -20.35 -22.18 -31.39
CA SER A 83 -21.27 -22.82 -32.31
C SER A 83 -21.56 -24.29 -31.98
N TYR A 84 -21.01 -24.83 -30.93
CA TYR A 84 -21.12 -26.25 -30.56
C TYR A 84 -21.56 -26.43 -29.10
N GLN A 85 -22.20 -27.57 -28.82
CA GLN A 85 -22.60 -27.94 -27.47
C GLN A 85 -21.37 -28.21 -26.62
N THR A 86 -21.37 -27.70 -25.38
CA THR A 86 -20.27 -27.94 -24.42
C THR A 86 -20.18 -29.45 -24.11
N LYS A 87 -19.00 -30.02 -24.29
CA LYS A 87 -18.74 -31.40 -23.97
C LYS A 87 -17.81 -31.53 -22.77
N GLN A 88 -18.15 -32.47 -21.87
CA GLN A 88 -17.29 -32.81 -20.74
C GLN A 88 -16.83 -34.24 -20.90
N ILE A 89 -15.53 -34.49 -20.68
CA ILE A 89 -14.93 -35.82 -20.68
C ILE A 89 -14.04 -35.97 -19.47
N THR A 90 -14.04 -37.14 -18.87
CA THR A 90 -13.11 -37.52 -17.80
C THR A 90 -12.08 -38.49 -18.34
N GLY A 91 -10.81 -38.29 -18.06
CA GLY A 91 -9.72 -39.10 -18.53
C GLY A 91 -8.79 -39.55 -17.40
N LYS A 92 -8.10 -40.67 -17.63
CA LYS A 92 -7.00 -41.18 -16.81
C LYS A 92 -5.79 -41.32 -17.72
N LYS A 93 -4.71 -40.58 -17.41
CA LYS A 93 -3.47 -40.58 -18.23
C LYS A 93 -3.56 -39.94 -19.62
N LYS A 94 -2.50 -40.00 -20.33
CA LYS A 94 -1.83 -39.17 -21.31
C LYS A 94 -2.59 -38.55 -22.46
N ASP A 95 -3.55 -39.11 -23.10
CA ASP A 95 -4.08 -38.52 -24.35
C ASP A 95 -5.61 -38.47 -24.34
N ALA A 96 -6.15 -37.31 -24.65
CA ALA A 96 -7.52 -37.16 -25.06
C ALA A 96 -7.58 -37.50 -26.55
N GLU A 97 -8.22 -38.63 -26.89
CA GLU A 97 -8.51 -39.04 -28.27
C GLU A 97 -9.29 -37.91 -29.02
N ILE A 98 -9.70 -38.19 -30.25
CA ILE A 98 -10.51 -37.28 -31.05
C ILE A 98 -11.82 -36.94 -30.31
N ILE A 99 -12.02 -35.63 -30.04
CA ILE A 99 -13.19 -35.11 -29.33
C ILE A 99 -14.17 -34.56 -30.36
N GLN A 100 -15.27 -35.22 -30.59
CA GLN A 100 -16.33 -34.76 -31.51
C GLN A 100 -17.34 -33.92 -30.75
N LEU A 101 -17.62 -32.69 -31.23
CA LEU A 101 -18.65 -31.79 -30.73
C LEU A 101 -19.89 -31.81 -31.61
N GLN A 102 -21.05 -31.61 -31.00
CA GLN A 102 -22.34 -31.50 -31.68
C GLN A 102 -22.66 -30.02 -31.91
N PRO A 103 -23.19 -29.65 -33.12
CA PRO A 103 -23.66 -28.28 -33.34
C PRO A 103 -24.72 -27.85 -32.31
N ASN A 104 -24.70 -26.59 -31.92
CA ASN A 104 -25.66 -26.03 -30.99
C ASN A 104 -26.83 -25.39 -31.76
N GLU A 105 -27.96 -26.03 -31.81
CA GLU A 105 -29.15 -25.52 -32.49
C GLU A 105 -29.99 -24.53 -31.67
N HIS A 106 -29.59 -24.27 -30.43
CA HIS A 106 -30.34 -23.39 -29.51
C HIS A 106 -29.54 -22.19 -29.03
N THR A 107 -30.24 -21.06 -28.86
CA THR A 107 -29.76 -19.80 -28.31
C THR A 107 -28.91 -20.00 -27.08
N LEU A 108 -27.70 -19.41 -27.09
CA LEU A 108 -26.70 -19.44 -26.03
C LEU A 108 -27.29 -19.06 -24.65
N ASP A 109 -27.55 -20.05 -23.82
CA ASP A 109 -27.54 -19.82 -22.38
C ASP A 109 -26.10 -19.60 -21.94
N GLU A 110 -25.83 -18.51 -21.25
CA GLU A 110 -24.52 -18.15 -20.74
C GLU A 110 -24.02 -19.27 -19.82
N VAL A 111 -23.10 -20.10 -20.30
CA VAL A 111 -22.44 -21.12 -19.45
C VAL A 111 -21.52 -20.41 -18.46
N VAL A 112 -22.05 -20.11 -17.30
CA VAL A 112 -21.28 -19.59 -16.16
C VAL A 112 -20.39 -20.73 -15.65
N VAL A 113 -19.14 -20.78 -16.11
CA VAL A 113 -18.12 -21.62 -15.49
C VAL A 113 -17.90 -21.11 -14.06
N LYS A 114 -18.48 -21.76 -13.07
CA LYS A 114 -18.27 -21.47 -11.64
C LYS A 114 -16.91 -21.99 -11.18
N GLY A 115 -15.82 -21.59 -11.85
CA GLY A 115 -14.49 -21.71 -11.32
C GLY A 115 -14.30 -20.61 -10.26
N GLU A 116 -13.91 -20.95 -9.02
CA GLU A 116 -13.47 -19.93 -8.09
C GLU A 116 -12.23 -19.25 -8.67
N ARG A 117 -12.36 -17.97 -9.03
CA ARG A 117 -11.19 -17.18 -9.42
C ARG A 117 -10.20 -17.16 -8.26
N PRO A 118 -8.92 -17.50 -8.49
CA PRO A 118 -7.93 -17.49 -7.42
C PRO A 118 -7.86 -16.11 -6.78
N LEU A 119 -7.75 -16.11 -5.45
CA LEU A 119 -7.63 -14.89 -4.68
C LEU A 119 -6.32 -14.14 -5.03
N VAL A 120 -5.27 -14.89 -5.29
CA VAL A 120 -3.95 -14.38 -5.64
C VAL A 120 -3.40 -15.10 -6.86
N LYS A 121 -2.92 -14.34 -7.84
CA LYS A 121 -2.18 -14.84 -9.00
C LYS A 121 -0.74 -14.34 -8.90
N VAL A 122 0.23 -15.22 -9.06
CA VAL A 122 1.65 -14.84 -9.01
C VAL A 122 2.19 -14.76 -10.43
N GLU A 123 2.68 -13.58 -10.80
CA GLU A 123 3.29 -13.31 -12.11
C GLU A 123 4.56 -12.48 -11.92
N ASN A 124 5.71 -12.98 -12.36
CA ASN A 124 7.00 -12.27 -12.33
C ASN A 124 7.33 -11.68 -10.93
N GLY A 125 7.13 -12.45 -9.86
CA GLY A 125 7.37 -12.01 -8.48
C GLY A 125 6.31 -11.05 -7.91
N LYS A 126 5.24 -10.78 -8.65
CA LYS A 126 4.14 -9.92 -8.23
C LYS A 126 2.97 -10.78 -7.75
N LEU A 127 2.44 -10.46 -6.58
CA LEU A 127 1.24 -11.07 -6.04
C LEU A 127 0.02 -10.24 -6.53
N GLY A 128 -0.60 -10.66 -7.62
CA GLY A 128 -1.76 -9.99 -8.20
C GLY A 128 -3.06 -10.40 -7.52
N TYR A 129 -3.76 -9.46 -6.89
CA TYR A 129 -5.06 -9.65 -6.25
C TYR A 129 -6.17 -9.08 -7.10
N ASN A 130 -7.18 -9.88 -7.41
CA ASN A 130 -8.37 -9.42 -8.14
C ASN A 130 -9.28 -8.63 -7.19
N ILE A 131 -9.25 -7.31 -7.31
CA ILE A 131 -10.00 -6.41 -6.44
C ILE A 131 -11.49 -6.46 -6.69
N LYS A 132 -11.94 -6.73 -7.93
CA LYS A 132 -13.37 -6.93 -8.22
C LYS A 132 -13.92 -8.13 -7.45
N ALA A 133 -13.23 -9.28 -7.53
CA ALA A 133 -13.64 -10.49 -6.81
C ALA A 133 -13.57 -10.31 -5.27
N LEU A 134 -12.64 -9.48 -4.78
CA LEU A 134 -12.56 -9.14 -3.36
C LEU A 134 -13.73 -8.24 -2.94
N ALA A 135 -14.10 -7.24 -3.74
CA ALA A 135 -15.19 -6.32 -3.45
C ALA A 135 -16.57 -6.99 -3.48
N GLU A 136 -16.74 -8.04 -4.29
CA GLU A 136 -17.95 -8.88 -4.29
C GLU A 136 -18.11 -9.71 -3.01
N LYS A 137 -17.00 -9.97 -2.31
CA LYS A 137 -16.96 -10.85 -1.13
C LYS A 137 -16.81 -10.10 0.19
N LYS A 138 -16.28 -8.87 0.18
CA LYS A 138 -15.91 -8.10 1.37
C LYS A 138 -16.64 -6.75 1.43
N VAL A 139 -16.78 -6.22 2.64
CA VAL A 139 -17.36 -4.88 2.87
C VAL A 139 -16.31 -3.83 2.58
N VAL A 140 -16.16 -3.47 1.30
CA VAL A 140 -15.23 -2.44 0.84
C VAL A 140 -15.91 -1.50 -0.16
N ASN A 141 -15.66 -0.20 -0.05
CA ASN A 141 -16.28 0.83 -0.88
C ASN A 141 -15.25 1.53 -1.79
N ASN A 142 -14.00 1.60 -1.37
CA ASN A 142 -12.93 2.33 -2.04
C ASN A 142 -11.63 1.51 -2.10
N ALA A 143 -10.66 2.04 -2.85
CA ALA A 143 -9.37 1.38 -3.04
C ALA A 143 -8.62 1.19 -1.71
N TYR A 144 -8.64 2.18 -0.82
CA TYR A 144 -7.95 2.09 0.46
C TYR A 144 -8.48 0.94 1.31
N GLU A 145 -9.80 0.86 1.48
CA GLU A 145 -10.44 -0.25 2.20
C GLU A 145 -10.12 -1.61 1.55
N ALA A 146 -10.08 -1.67 0.21
CA ALA A 146 -9.72 -2.90 -0.49
C ALA A 146 -8.27 -3.33 -0.19
N LEU A 147 -7.33 -2.38 -0.14
CA LEU A 147 -5.94 -2.68 0.20
C LEU A 147 -5.79 -3.21 1.63
N THR A 148 -6.52 -2.69 2.60
CA THR A 148 -6.48 -3.20 3.99
C THR A 148 -6.97 -4.65 4.11
N LYS A 149 -7.71 -5.14 3.11
CA LYS A 149 -8.18 -6.53 3.05
C LYS A 149 -7.20 -7.49 2.37
N LEU A 150 -6.07 -6.98 1.83
CA LEU A 150 -5.07 -7.84 1.22
C LEU A 150 -4.24 -8.58 2.30
N PRO A 151 -3.86 -9.84 2.06
CA PRO A 151 -3.02 -10.60 2.98
C PRO A 151 -1.70 -9.88 3.27
N GLY A 152 -1.33 -9.80 4.55
CA GLY A 152 -0.10 -9.15 5.00
C GLY A 152 -0.15 -7.62 5.07
N ILE A 153 -1.15 -6.97 4.48
CA ILE A 153 -1.34 -5.52 4.62
C ILE A 153 -1.99 -5.23 5.98
N GLN A 154 -1.42 -4.27 6.68
CA GLN A 154 -1.91 -3.75 7.96
C GLN A 154 -2.01 -2.23 7.88
N GLU A 155 -2.97 -1.67 8.59
CA GLU A 155 -3.16 -0.23 8.71
C GLU A 155 -2.86 0.22 10.14
N SER A 156 -2.12 1.31 10.28
CA SER A 156 -1.94 1.99 11.55
C SER A 156 -1.93 3.50 11.32
N ARG A 157 -2.89 4.22 11.92
CA ARG A 157 -3.03 5.69 11.81
C ARG A 157 -3.02 6.21 10.36
N GLY A 158 -3.74 5.53 9.46
CA GLY A 158 -3.81 5.88 8.05
C GLY A 158 -2.61 5.43 7.20
N ALA A 159 -1.55 4.93 7.81
CA ALA A 159 -0.41 4.37 7.08
C ALA A 159 -0.58 2.87 6.86
N LEU A 160 -0.37 2.44 5.61
CA LEU A 160 -0.35 1.03 5.25
C LEU A 160 1.06 0.46 5.43
N SER A 161 1.14 -0.75 5.95
CA SER A 161 2.37 -1.53 6.08
C SER A 161 2.17 -2.94 5.53
N LEU A 162 3.26 -3.57 5.13
CA LEU A 162 3.26 -4.97 4.67
C LEU A 162 4.12 -5.79 5.63
N ALA A 163 3.55 -6.86 6.16
CA ALA A 163 4.27 -7.78 7.04
C ALA A 163 5.53 -8.34 6.34
N GLY A 164 6.69 -8.17 6.99
CA GLY A 164 7.98 -8.59 6.44
C GLY A 164 8.64 -7.57 5.49
N ALA A 165 8.10 -6.36 5.38
CA ALA A 165 8.71 -5.27 4.63
C ALA A 165 9.12 -4.12 5.56
N GLY A 166 10.19 -3.40 5.20
CA GLY A 166 10.65 -2.23 5.96
C GLY A 166 9.74 -1.02 5.77
N LYS A 167 9.40 -0.73 4.53
CA LYS A 167 8.48 0.35 4.13
C LYS A 167 7.59 -0.14 3.02
N LEU A 168 6.35 0.31 3.00
CA LEU A 168 5.42 0.06 1.91
C LEU A 168 5.13 1.36 1.16
N THR A 169 5.32 1.34 -0.14
CA THR A 169 4.92 2.43 -1.03
C THR A 169 3.71 2.00 -1.85
N VAL A 170 2.69 2.84 -1.94
CA VAL A 170 1.55 2.60 -2.83
C VAL A 170 1.73 3.43 -4.10
N ILE A 171 1.58 2.80 -5.25
CA ILE A 171 1.67 3.44 -6.56
C ILE A 171 0.40 3.20 -7.37
N LEU A 172 0.14 4.05 -8.36
CA LEU A 172 -1.03 3.96 -9.24
C LEU A 172 -0.59 3.72 -10.68
N ASN A 173 -1.11 2.65 -11.29
CA ASN A 173 -0.80 2.29 -12.69
C ASN A 173 0.70 2.24 -12.98
N GLY A 174 1.51 1.73 -12.04
CA GLY A 174 2.96 1.64 -12.17
C GLY A 174 3.72 2.96 -11.95
N LYS A 175 3.05 4.02 -11.53
CA LYS A 175 3.66 5.34 -11.33
C LYS A 175 3.75 5.68 -9.84
N PRO A 176 4.91 6.09 -9.33
CA PRO A 176 5.02 6.58 -7.96
C PRO A 176 4.19 7.85 -7.80
N THR A 177 3.57 7.99 -6.64
CA THR A 177 2.86 9.22 -6.28
C THR A 177 3.80 10.13 -5.50
N THR A 178 3.69 11.43 -5.69
CA THR A 178 4.47 12.42 -4.95
C THR A 178 3.79 12.84 -3.65
N MET A 179 2.65 12.22 -3.35
CA MET A 179 1.80 12.51 -2.21
C MET A 179 2.40 12.01 -0.90
N SER A 180 2.15 12.73 0.17
CA SER A 180 2.34 12.23 1.54
C SER A 180 1.42 11.01 1.80
N ALA A 181 1.72 10.23 2.83
CA ALA A 181 0.89 9.08 3.19
C ALA A 181 -0.59 9.46 3.41
N GLY A 182 -0.85 10.59 4.08
CA GLY A 182 -2.22 11.06 4.33
C GLY A 182 -2.94 11.54 3.05
N GLN A 183 -2.23 12.21 2.15
CA GLN A 183 -2.78 12.63 0.85
C GLN A 183 -3.09 11.41 -0.03
N LEU A 184 -2.20 10.41 -0.03
CA LEU A 184 -2.41 9.16 -0.75
C LEU A 184 -3.57 8.36 -0.15
N GLU A 185 -3.68 8.28 1.17
CA GLU A 185 -4.83 7.69 1.84
C GLU A 185 -6.13 8.36 1.37
N THR A 186 -6.17 9.68 1.36
CA THR A 186 -7.35 10.44 0.91
C THR A 186 -7.68 10.15 -0.55
N LEU A 187 -6.67 10.13 -1.44
CA LEU A 187 -6.89 9.77 -2.84
C LEU A 187 -7.46 8.35 -2.98
N LEU A 188 -6.89 7.38 -2.27
CA LEU A 188 -7.35 6.00 -2.34
C LEU A 188 -8.75 5.81 -1.73
N ARG A 189 -9.10 6.57 -0.68
CA ARG A 189 -10.47 6.60 -0.13
C ARG A 189 -11.46 7.21 -1.11
N ASN A 190 -11.02 8.17 -1.91
CA ASN A 190 -11.82 8.80 -2.96
C ASN A 190 -11.83 7.99 -4.27
N THR A 191 -10.99 6.96 -4.40
CA THR A 191 -10.98 6.05 -5.55
C THR A 191 -11.95 4.90 -5.31
N PRO A 192 -13.08 4.81 -6.05
CA PRO A 192 -14.04 3.72 -5.88
C PRO A 192 -13.41 2.36 -6.15
N VAL A 193 -13.79 1.37 -5.36
CA VAL A 193 -13.35 -0.01 -5.57
C VAL A 193 -13.78 -0.55 -6.95
N SER A 194 -14.88 -0.04 -7.48
CA SER A 194 -15.39 -0.40 -8.81
C SER A 194 -14.43 -0.03 -9.94
N GLN A 195 -13.58 0.97 -9.75
CA GLN A 195 -12.57 1.40 -10.73
C GLN A 195 -11.23 0.66 -10.61
N VAL A 196 -11.02 -0.10 -9.55
CA VAL A 196 -9.81 -0.88 -9.37
C VAL A 196 -9.95 -2.23 -10.07
N GLU A 197 -9.04 -2.54 -10.97
CA GLU A 197 -8.97 -3.84 -11.66
C GLU A 197 -8.29 -4.87 -10.77
N LYS A 198 -7.05 -4.56 -10.37
CA LYS A 198 -6.24 -5.42 -9.50
C LYS A 198 -5.30 -4.59 -8.64
N ALA A 199 -4.82 -5.20 -7.56
CA ALA A 199 -3.69 -4.71 -6.79
C ALA A 199 -2.54 -5.71 -6.86
N GLU A 200 -1.34 -5.24 -7.18
CA GLU A 200 -0.13 -6.05 -7.23
C GLU A 200 0.73 -5.74 -6.01
N VAL A 201 0.95 -6.72 -5.16
CA VAL A 201 1.83 -6.61 -3.98
C VAL A 201 3.19 -7.19 -4.34
N MET A 202 4.23 -6.41 -4.12
CA MET A 202 5.62 -6.77 -4.41
C MET A 202 6.48 -6.49 -3.17
N TYR A 203 7.27 -7.45 -2.73
CA TYR A 203 8.26 -7.26 -1.66
C TYR A 203 9.53 -6.57 -2.15
N SER A 204 9.75 -6.55 -3.47
CA SER A 204 10.82 -5.84 -4.14
C SER A 204 10.25 -5.15 -5.37
N ALA A 205 10.25 -3.82 -5.37
CA ALA A 205 9.74 -3.01 -6.46
C ALA A 205 10.67 -3.11 -7.68
N PRO A 206 10.15 -3.34 -8.90
CA PRO A 206 10.96 -3.17 -10.10
C PRO A 206 11.52 -1.73 -10.18
N PRO A 207 12.79 -1.55 -10.60
CA PRO A 207 13.44 -0.23 -10.55
C PRO A 207 12.82 0.80 -11.49
N GLU A 208 12.15 0.38 -12.56
CA GLU A 208 11.37 1.25 -13.45
C GLU A 208 10.17 1.93 -12.78
N TYR A 209 9.83 1.56 -11.58
CA TYR A 209 8.83 2.29 -10.78
C TYR A 209 9.44 3.47 -10.02
N HIS A 210 10.75 3.71 -10.15
CA HIS A 210 11.49 4.80 -9.47
C HIS A 210 11.19 4.87 -7.97
N THR A 211 10.91 3.71 -7.37
CA THR A 211 10.72 3.51 -5.93
C THR A 211 11.41 2.24 -5.48
N ARG A 212 11.69 2.11 -4.20
CA ARG A 212 12.44 0.99 -3.62
C ARG A 212 11.62 0.36 -2.50
N GLY A 213 12.05 -0.85 -2.10
CA GLY A 213 11.38 -1.60 -1.03
C GLY A 213 10.12 -2.30 -1.50
N ALA A 214 9.16 -2.48 -0.61
CA ALA A 214 7.88 -3.09 -0.94
C ALA A 214 6.91 -2.09 -1.58
N VAL A 215 6.13 -2.58 -2.53
CA VAL A 215 5.16 -1.77 -3.29
C VAL A 215 3.82 -2.47 -3.38
N VAL A 216 2.75 -1.69 -3.26
CA VAL A 216 1.42 -2.06 -3.75
C VAL A 216 1.09 -1.19 -4.95
N ASN A 217 0.96 -1.81 -6.11
CA ASN A 217 0.55 -1.14 -7.34
C ASN A 217 -0.95 -1.31 -7.54
N VAL A 218 -1.69 -0.23 -7.42
CA VAL A 218 -3.14 -0.19 -7.69
C VAL A 218 -3.35 0.06 -9.17
N ILE A 219 -3.88 -0.93 -9.87
CA ILE A 219 -4.15 -0.84 -11.30
C ILE A 219 -5.63 -0.52 -11.50
N LEU A 220 -5.88 0.62 -12.12
CA LEU A 220 -7.21 1.06 -12.46
C LEU A 220 -7.65 0.43 -13.78
N LYS A 221 -8.94 0.13 -13.90
CA LYS A 221 -9.53 -0.45 -15.12
C LYS A 221 -9.26 0.44 -16.32
N ARG A 222 -8.98 -0.18 -17.46
CA ARG A 222 -8.93 0.46 -18.77
C ARG A 222 -10.09 -0.04 -19.62
N SER A 223 -10.63 0.80 -20.48
CA SER A 223 -11.61 0.43 -21.48
C SER A 223 -11.11 0.91 -22.84
N ASN A 224 -11.07 0.01 -23.81
CA ASN A 224 -10.73 0.33 -25.20
C ASN A 224 -11.99 0.65 -26.02
N ASP A 225 -13.17 0.65 -25.39
CA ASP A 225 -14.44 0.94 -26.03
C ASP A 225 -14.98 2.31 -25.60
N TYR A 226 -15.92 2.85 -26.39
CA TYR A 226 -16.69 4.01 -25.96
C TYR A 226 -17.45 3.66 -24.67
N SER A 227 -17.08 4.26 -23.60
CA SER A 227 -17.75 4.08 -22.32
C SER A 227 -17.80 5.37 -21.52
N PHE A 228 -18.91 5.54 -20.85
CA PHE A 228 -19.16 6.60 -19.90
C PHE A 228 -19.58 5.96 -18.59
N GLN A 229 -18.86 6.23 -17.52
CA GLN A 229 -19.17 5.68 -16.20
C GLN A 229 -18.78 6.65 -15.10
N GLY A 230 -19.51 6.60 -14.00
CA GLY A 230 -19.19 7.39 -12.84
C GLY A 230 -19.82 6.84 -11.57
N GLU A 231 -19.37 7.40 -10.48
CA GLU A 231 -19.85 7.08 -9.13
C GLU A 231 -19.88 8.35 -8.30
N ILE A 232 -20.93 8.54 -7.55
CA ILE A 232 -21.03 9.57 -6.52
C ILE A 232 -21.27 8.85 -5.20
N SER A 233 -20.49 9.20 -4.19
CA SER A 233 -20.64 8.67 -2.84
C SER A 233 -20.68 9.79 -1.83
N THR A 234 -21.46 9.60 -0.79
CA THR A 234 -21.47 10.46 0.38
C THR A 234 -21.27 9.62 1.61
N HIS A 235 -20.58 10.18 2.60
CA HIS A 235 -20.43 9.50 3.88
C HIS A 235 -20.69 10.44 5.04
N TYR A 236 -21.19 9.84 6.11
CA TYR A 236 -21.29 10.41 7.43
C TYR A 236 -20.41 9.62 8.38
N LYS A 237 -19.62 10.30 9.22
CA LYS A 237 -18.75 9.70 10.24
C LYS A 237 -18.98 10.39 11.57
N ASN A 238 -19.22 9.60 12.60
CA ASN A 238 -19.19 10.04 13.98
C ASN A 238 -18.00 9.41 14.70
N GLN A 239 -17.09 10.25 15.19
CA GLN A 239 -15.89 9.87 15.95
C GLN A 239 -15.66 10.91 17.04
N TYR A 240 -16.51 11.02 18.03
CA TYR A 240 -16.65 12.12 18.95
C TYR A 240 -17.43 13.31 18.34
N PHE A 241 -17.01 13.82 17.18
CA PHE A 241 -17.73 14.84 16.41
C PHE A 241 -18.31 14.22 15.13
N ASN A 242 -19.31 14.92 14.60
CA ASN A 242 -19.88 14.61 13.30
C ASN A 242 -18.99 15.17 12.20
N SER A 243 -18.65 14.35 11.25
CA SER A 243 -17.89 14.66 10.05
C SER A 243 -18.60 14.05 8.85
N GLY A 244 -18.27 14.48 7.65
CA GLY A 244 -18.83 13.87 6.46
C GLY A 244 -18.24 14.47 5.19
N GLY A 245 -18.51 13.81 4.07
CA GLY A 245 -17.99 14.24 2.81
C GLY A 245 -18.76 13.70 1.62
N VAL A 246 -18.39 14.21 0.46
CA VAL A 246 -18.92 13.81 -0.85
C VAL A 246 -17.76 13.55 -1.78
N ASN A 247 -17.78 12.43 -2.49
CA ASN A 247 -16.82 12.06 -3.50
C ASN A 247 -17.54 11.78 -4.82
N GLY A 248 -16.96 12.26 -5.91
CA GLY A 248 -17.43 12.00 -7.26
C GLY A 248 -16.28 11.58 -8.15
N ASN A 249 -16.52 10.61 -8.99
CA ASN A 249 -15.62 10.29 -10.07
C ASN A 249 -16.38 10.12 -11.38
N PHE A 250 -15.66 10.38 -12.44
CA PHE A 250 -16.19 10.36 -13.79
C PHE A 250 -15.10 9.85 -14.72
N ARG A 251 -15.44 8.90 -15.58
CA ARG A 251 -14.56 8.40 -16.63
C ARG A 251 -15.26 8.40 -17.97
N LEU A 252 -14.61 8.98 -18.95
CA LEU A 252 -14.95 8.91 -20.35
C LEU A 252 -13.83 8.15 -21.07
N SER A 253 -14.17 7.08 -21.76
CA SER A 253 -13.25 6.31 -22.59
C SER A 253 -13.72 6.27 -24.04
N THR A 254 -12.77 6.34 -24.95
CA THR A 254 -12.91 6.08 -26.37
C THR A 254 -11.81 5.09 -26.77
N PRO A 255 -11.78 4.53 -27.97
CA PRO A 255 -10.71 3.64 -28.40
C PRO A 255 -9.29 4.24 -28.27
N LYS A 256 -9.17 5.57 -28.36
CA LYS A 256 -7.87 6.26 -28.31
C LYS A 256 -7.67 7.12 -27.06
N THR A 257 -8.73 7.53 -26.38
CA THR A 257 -8.64 8.51 -25.29
C THR A 257 -9.35 8.03 -24.06
N THR A 258 -8.69 8.17 -22.91
CA THR A 258 -9.32 8.00 -21.59
C THR A 258 -9.17 9.30 -20.81
N PHE A 259 -10.29 9.83 -20.33
CA PHE A 259 -10.33 11.00 -19.46
C PHE A 259 -10.98 10.63 -18.13
N ASP A 260 -10.25 10.84 -17.04
CA ASP A 260 -10.68 10.57 -15.68
C ASP A 260 -10.71 11.87 -14.87
N VAL A 261 -11.79 12.09 -14.12
CA VAL A 261 -11.86 13.14 -13.09
C VAL A 261 -12.35 12.51 -11.79
N MET A 262 -11.65 12.81 -10.70
CA MET A 262 -12.04 12.46 -9.34
C MET A 262 -12.00 13.73 -8.50
N TYR A 263 -13.07 14.01 -7.78
CA TYR A 263 -13.14 15.08 -6.80
C TYR A 263 -13.74 14.57 -5.51
N GLY A 264 -13.10 14.91 -4.40
CA GLY A 264 -13.60 14.60 -3.06
C GLY A 264 -13.48 15.79 -2.13
N THR A 265 -14.47 15.94 -1.27
CA THR A 265 -14.45 16.96 -0.22
C THR A 265 -14.96 16.37 1.09
N ASP A 266 -14.21 16.64 2.16
CA ASP A 266 -14.48 16.14 3.51
C ASP A 266 -14.48 17.29 4.51
N ASN A 267 -15.56 17.43 5.30
CA ASN A 267 -15.56 18.22 6.51
C ASN A 267 -15.10 17.33 7.66
N VAL A 268 -13.90 17.57 8.17
CA VAL A 268 -13.28 16.78 9.22
C VAL A 268 -13.36 17.53 10.55
N LYS A 269 -13.86 16.86 11.57
CA LYS A 269 -13.80 17.31 12.96
C LYS A 269 -13.34 16.14 13.81
N GLN A 270 -12.26 16.33 14.54
CA GLN A 270 -11.68 15.27 15.37
C GLN A 270 -11.24 15.79 16.74
N MET A 271 -11.17 14.88 17.70
CA MET A 271 -10.68 15.10 19.04
C MET A 271 -9.59 14.07 19.34
N GLU A 272 -8.48 14.56 19.83
CA GLU A 272 -7.44 13.73 20.44
C GLU A 272 -7.31 14.12 21.91
N TYR A 273 -7.15 13.12 22.75
CA TYR A 273 -7.04 13.25 24.18
C TYR A 273 -5.76 12.57 24.65
N ILE A 274 -4.91 13.30 25.37
CA ILE A 274 -3.63 12.78 25.85
C ILE A 274 -3.54 12.99 27.37
N ASP A 275 -3.50 11.89 28.12
CA ASP A 275 -3.12 11.90 29.53
C ASP A 275 -1.62 11.63 29.64
N LEU A 276 -0.89 12.56 30.24
CA LEU A 276 0.53 12.47 30.45
C LEU A 276 0.81 12.50 31.96
N TYR A 277 1.54 11.47 32.43
CA TYR A 277 2.11 11.46 33.76
C TYR A 277 3.63 11.35 33.65
N SER A 278 4.33 12.32 34.21
CA SER A 278 5.79 12.46 34.17
C SER A 278 6.35 12.60 35.57
N LYS A 279 7.23 11.69 35.99
CA LYS A 279 8.15 11.92 37.13
C LYS A 279 9.40 12.53 36.55
N HIS A 280 9.52 13.84 36.64
CA HIS A 280 10.63 14.59 36.06
C HIS A 280 11.66 14.89 37.14
N THR A 281 12.85 14.29 37.02
CA THR A 281 13.94 14.55 37.91
C THR A 281 14.79 15.71 37.39
N LEU A 282 14.81 16.81 38.16
CA LEU A 282 15.63 17.97 37.85
C LEU A 282 16.58 18.22 39.04
N LYS A 283 17.89 18.05 38.78
CA LYS A 283 18.88 17.97 39.83
C LYS A 283 18.50 16.86 40.84
N ASP A 284 18.32 17.17 42.10
CA ASP A 284 17.97 16.21 43.17
C ASP A 284 16.47 16.19 43.51
N LYS A 285 15.65 17.01 42.80
CA LYS A 285 14.23 17.11 43.07
C LYS A 285 13.42 16.37 42.01
N VAL A 286 12.43 15.59 42.43
CA VAL A 286 11.46 14.91 41.57
C VAL A 286 10.16 15.71 41.53
N TYR A 287 9.72 16.03 40.32
CA TYR A 287 8.45 16.71 40.05
C TYR A 287 7.46 15.71 39.49
N ASP A 288 6.34 15.54 40.17
CA ASP A 288 5.21 14.74 39.69
C ASP A 288 4.32 15.63 38.82
N ILE A 289 4.46 15.54 37.49
CA ILE A 289 3.72 16.35 36.52
C ILE A 289 2.62 15.49 35.92
N ARG A 290 1.39 15.95 36.05
CA ARG A 290 0.20 15.33 35.45
C ARG A 290 -0.47 16.35 34.54
N GLN A 291 -0.68 15.97 33.29
CA GLN A 291 -1.33 16.82 32.30
C GLN A 291 -2.36 16.05 31.52
N ASN A 292 -3.43 16.75 31.18
CA ASN A 292 -4.48 16.34 30.30
C ASN A 292 -4.51 17.31 29.13
N GLU A 293 -4.32 16.83 27.93
CA GLU A 293 -4.36 17.63 26.71
C GLU A 293 -5.55 17.20 25.86
N GLN A 294 -6.30 18.17 25.36
CA GLN A 294 -7.41 18.02 24.42
C GLN A 294 -7.06 18.78 23.15
N LEU A 295 -6.75 18.05 22.10
CA LEU A 295 -6.52 18.62 20.77
C LEU A 295 -7.78 18.49 19.92
N ARG A 296 -8.36 19.61 19.52
CA ARG A 296 -9.52 19.69 18.63
C ARG A 296 -9.06 20.18 17.27
N SER A 297 -9.39 19.43 16.22
CA SER A 297 -9.10 19.82 14.84
C SER A 297 -10.38 19.94 14.03
N LYS A 298 -10.48 21.00 13.24
CA LYS A 298 -11.62 21.25 12.34
C LYS A 298 -11.11 21.80 11.02
N TYR A 299 -11.45 21.15 9.91
CA TYR A 299 -11.04 21.61 8.58
C TYR A 299 -11.92 21.01 7.47
N TRP A 300 -11.82 21.62 6.29
CA TRP A 300 -12.23 21.05 5.03
C TRP A 300 -11.01 20.52 4.29
N ASN A 301 -11.17 19.36 3.66
CA ASN A 301 -10.15 18.81 2.79
C ASN A 301 -10.75 18.60 1.41
N HIS A 302 -10.07 19.11 0.38
CA HIS A 302 -10.48 19.00 -1.01
C HIS A 302 -9.39 18.29 -1.80
N ASN A 303 -9.76 17.29 -2.58
CA ASN A 303 -8.85 16.55 -3.43
C ASN A 303 -9.41 16.50 -4.85
N LEU A 304 -8.59 16.86 -5.81
CA LEU A 304 -8.91 16.82 -7.23
C LEU A 304 -7.84 16.02 -7.97
N ARG A 305 -8.25 15.07 -8.77
CA ARG A 305 -7.38 14.43 -9.74
C ARG A 305 -8.06 14.45 -11.10
N SER A 306 -7.33 14.92 -12.13
CA SER A 306 -7.74 14.85 -13.52
C SER A 306 -6.63 14.17 -14.31
N ALA A 307 -6.96 13.18 -15.13
CA ALA A 307 -5.99 12.48 -15.95
C ALA A 307 -6.51 12.27 -17.37
N LEU A 308 -5.65 12.55 -18.34
CA LEU A 308 -5.88 12.34 -19.75
C LEU A 308 -4.84 11.37 -20.29
N GLU A 309 -5.27 10.28 -20.89
CA GLU A 309 -4.40 9.34 -21.61
C GLU A 309 -4.84 9.31 -23.06
N TYR A 310 -3.89 9.45 -23.99
CA TYR A 310 -4.11 9.33 -25.42
C TYR A 310 -3.22 8.22 -25.98
N ASN A 311 -3.85 7.25 -26.63
CA ASN A 311 -3.21 6.10 -27.28
C ASN A 311 -3.06 6.39 -28.76
N PHE A 312 -1.83 6.58 -29.25
CA PHE A 312 -1.54 6.66 -30.68
C PHE A 312 -1.81 5.31 -31.35
N ASN A 313 -1.39 4.24 -30.67
CA ASN A 313 -1.68 2.83 -30.95
C ASN A 313 -1.64 2.02 -29.64
N GLU A 314 -1.72 0.69 -29.71
CA GLU A 314 -1.75 -0.19 -28.53
C GLU A 314 -0.49 -0.08 -27.62
N LYS A 315 0.65 0.35 -28.17
CA LYS A 315 1.94 0.39 -27.48
C LYS A 315 2.51 1.80 -27.29
N ASN A 316 2.02 2.78 -28.07
CA ASN A 316 2.43 4.18 -27.94
C ASN A 316 1.33 4.99 -27.26
N ASN A 317 1.62 5.60 -26.13
CA ASN A 317 0.67 6.46 -25.45
C ASN A 317 1.36 7.63 -24.74
N ILE A 318 0.60 8.69 -24.54
CA ILE A 318 0.96 9.83 -23.71
C ILE A 318 -0.08 10.01 -22.63
N SER A 319 0.34 10.31 -21.42
CA SER A 319 -0.56 10.58 -20.30
C SER A 319 -0.16 11.85 -19.57
N LEU A 320 -1.15 12.69 -19.30
CA LEU A 320 -1.04 13.90 -18.48
C LEU A 320 -1.96 13.72 -17.27
N ALA A 321 -1.45 13.99 -16.08
CA ALA A 321 -2.24 13.94 -14.86
C ALA A 321 -1.97 15.18 -14.01
N TYR A 322 -3.05 15.78 -13.52
CA TYR A 322 -3.03 16.79 -12.47
C TYR A 322 -3.59 16.20 -11.18
N THR A 323 -2.95 16.53 -10.05
CA THR A 323 -3.45 16.19 -8.72
C THR A 323 -3.32 17.40 -7.80
N GLY A 324 -4.43 17.82 -7.22
CA GLY A 324 -4.50 18.91 -6.23
C GLY A 324 -5.02 18.39 -4.89
N SER A 325 -4.45 18.88 -3.79
CA SER A 325 -4.93 18.65 -2.43
C SER A 325 -4.90 19.96 -1.66
N PHE A 326 -6.02 20.36 -1.09
CA PHE A 326 -6.20 21.65 -0.45
C PHE A 326 -6.89 21.48 0.91
N THR A 327 -6.28 22.04 1.93
CA THR A 327 -6.85 22.08 3.29
C THR A 327 -6.82 23.54 3.77
N PRO A 328 -7.84 24.34 3.37
CA PRO A 328 -7.90 25.73 3.78
C PRO A 328 -8.36 25.84 5.23
N ASN A 329 -7.78 26.82 5.94
CA ASN A 329 -8.21 27.24 7.27
C ASN A 329 -8.39 26.07 8.27
N GLN A 330 -7.44 25.14 8.30
CA GLN A 330 -7.44 24.11 9.32
C GLN A 330 -7.23 24.75 10.69
N HIS A 331 -8.21 24.67 11.56
CA HIS A 331 -8.11 25.17 12.92
C HIS A 331 -7.83 24.00 13.89
N ASN A 332 -6.73 24.13 14.61
CA ASN A 332 -6.32 23.22 15.68
C ASN A 332 -6.27 24.01 16.98
N ASN A 333 -7.05 23.59 17.97
CA ASN A 333 -7.00 24.15 19.32
C ASN A 333 -6.55 23.05 20.28
N SER A 334 -5.44 23.28 21.00
CA SER A 334 -4.92 22.40 22.04
C SER A 334 -5.06 23.07 23.40
N LEU A 335 -5.86 22.46 24.26
CA LEU A 335 -6.03 22.87 25.65
C LEU A 335 -5.34 21.82 26.55
N THR A 336 -4.28 22.23 27.24
CA THR A 336 -3.60 21.41 28.25
C THR A 336 -3.95 21.92 29.64
N THR A 337 -4.39 21.03 30.53
CA THR A 337 -4.65 21.30 31.94
C THR A 337 -3.86 20.34 32.83
N GLY A 338 -3.31 20.78 33.94
CA GLY A 338 -2.54 19.91 34.82
C GLY A 338 -2.11 20.57 36.12
N ASN A 339 -1.35 19.85 36.95
CA ASN A 339 -0.83 20.35 38.20
C ASN A 339 0.50 21.13 38.09
N PHE A 340 1.01 21.31 36.87
CA PHE A 340 2.19 22.12 36.58
C PHE A 340 1.83 23.39 35.84
N GLN A 341 0.95 23.27 34.82
CA GLN A 341 0.57 24.38 33.97
C GLN A 341 -0.83 24.18 33.38
N THR A 342 -1.42 25.26 32.90
CA THR A 342 -2.55 25.26 31.97
C THR A 342 -2.12 26.06 30.75
N SER A 343 -2.27 25.47 29.55
CA SER A 343 -1.95 26.19 28.31
C SER A 343 -3.03 26.01 27.26
N ASN A 344 -3.17 27.05 26.45
CA ASN A 344 -4.00 27.06 25.26
C ASN A 344 -3.15 27.40 24.05
N ILE A 345 -3.26 26.59 22.99
CA ILE A 345 -2.65 26.85 21.69
C ILE A 345 -3.77 26.89 20.66
N ASP A 346 -3.85 27.99 19.95
CA ASP A 346 -4.67 28.14 18.74
C ASP A 346 -3.76 28.19 17.53
N LYS A 347 -4.00 27.30 16.56
CA LYS A 347 -3.21 27.18 15.35
C LYS A 347 -4.10 27.10 14.12
N TYR A 348 -3.83 27.96 13.14
CA TYR A 348 -4.45 27.95 11.82
C TYR A 348 -3.43 27.51 10.78
N ILE A 349 -3.83 26.63 9.88
CA ILE A 349 -2.95 26.05 8.87
C ILE A 349 -3.67 26.06 7.52
N ASP A 350 -3.00 26.61 6.50
CA ASP A 350 -3.41 26.50 5.09
C ASP A 350 -2.45 25.58 4.34
N ILE A 351 -2.96 24.49 3.75
CA ILE A 351 -2.16 23.56 2.97
C ILE A 351 -2.66 23.52 1.53
N ARG A 352 -1.73 23.67 0.58
CA ARG A 352 -1.99 23.58 -0.85
C ARG A 352 -0.90 22.77 -1.52
N MET A 353 -1.30 21.70 -2.22
CA MET A 353 -0.40 20.89 -3.04
C MET A 353 -0.95 20.79 -4.45
N ASN A 354 -0.10 21.05 -5.43
CA ASN A 354 -0.38 20.87 -6.84
C ASN A 354 0.71 20.00 -7.46
N ASN A 355 0.33 18.97 -8.20
CA ASN A 355 1.25 18.13 -8.95
C ASN A 355 0.77 17.99 -10.38
N ILE A 356 1.67 18.15 -11.34
CA ILE A 356 1.46 17.87 -12.76
C ILE A 356 2.48 16.82 -13.17
N ALA A 357 2.01 15.72 -13.78
CA ALA A 357 2.85 14.63 -14.25
C ALA A 357 2.56 14.32 -15.73
N LEU A 358 3.63 14.20 -16.51
CA LEU A 358 3.60 13.83 -17.93
C LEU A 358 4.42 12.57 -18.14
N GLN A 359 3.91 11.64 -18.94
CA GLN A 359 4.65 10.44 -19.35
C GLN A 359 4.30 10.05 -20.76
N TYR A 360 5.32 9.65 -21.52
CA TYR A 360 5.21 9.05 -22.84
C TYR A 360 5.80 7.63 -22.80
N ASN A 361 5.06 6.68 -23.36
CA ASN A 361 5.52 5.30 -23.59
C ASN A 361 5.60 5.03 -25.08
N SER A 362 6.71 4.46 -25.55
CA SER A 362 6.90 4.13 -26.95
C SER A 362 6.81 2.63 -27.22
N GLU A 363 6.53 2.27 -28.45
CA GLU A 363 6.48 0.88 -28.94
C GLU A 363 7.84 0.16 -28.82
N PHE A 364 8.95 0.88 -28.98
CA PHE A 364 10.31 0.31 -28.89
C PHE A 364 10.82 0.19 -27.43
N GLY A 365 9.96 0.38 -26.44
CA GLY A 365 10.26 0.15 -25.03
C GLY A 365 10.85 1.34 -24.29
N LEU A 366 10.89 2.55 -24.90
CA LEU A 366 11.29 3.79 -24.21
C LEU A 366 10.09 4.35 -23.44
N THR A 367 10.30 4.67 -22.17
CA THR A 367 9.41 5.47 -21.34
C THR A 367 10.14 6.73 -20.91
N VAL A 368 9.57 7.89 -21.17
CA VAL A 368 10.08 9.18 -20.69
C VAL A 368 8.99 9.88 -19.93
N GLY A 369 9.35 10.46 -18.80
CA GLY A 369 8.36 11.19 -18.01
C GLY A 369 8.98 12.18 -17.03
N GLY A 370 8.13 12.94 -16.41
CA GLY A 370 8.52 13.87 -15.37
C GLY A 370 7.31 14.40 -14.62
N ASP A 371 7.58 14.96 -13.47
CA ASP A 371 6.57 15.61 -12.64
C ASP A 371 7.11 16.89 -12.00
N TYR A 372 6.19 17.83 -11.78
CA TYR A 372 6.41 19.01 -10.96
C TYR A 372 5.39 19.02 -9.82
N THR A 373 5.88 19.20 -8.59
CA THR A 373 5.05 19.38 -7.40
C THR A 373 5.35 20.73 -6.76
N HIS A 374 4.31 21.50 -6.51
CA HIS A 374 4.34 22.71 -5.71
C HIS A 374 3.52 22.51 -4.44
N TYR A 375 4.16 22.63 -3.29
CA TYR A 375 3.55 22.51 -1.98
C TYR A 375 3.75 23.79 -1.18
N VAL A 376 2.68 24.25 -0.55
CA VAL A 376 2.67 25.39 0.37
C VAL A 376 1.94 24.98 1.63
N SER A 377 2.53 25.30 2.77
CA SER A 377 1.88 25.24 4.08
C SER A 377 2.17 26.54 4.80
N ASP A 378 1.16 27.34 5.05
CA ASP A 378 1.24 28.55 5.88
C ASP A 378 0.58 28.25 7.23
N ASN A 379 1.16 28.73 8.33
CA ASN A 379 0.60 28.51 9.66
C ASN A 379 0.76 29.74 10.55
N ASP A 380 -0.25 29.97 11.37
CA ASP A 380 -0.32 30.99 12.42
C ASP A 380 -0.64 30.29 13.73
N GLN A 381 0.13 30.54 14.77
CA GLN A 381 0.00 29.88 16.06
C GLN A 381 0.14 30.88 17.21
N ASN A 382 -0.81 30.85 18.12
CA ASN A 382 -0.78 31.62 19.37
C ASN A 382 -0.72 30.66 20.54
N MET A 383 0.19 30.87 21.48
CA MET A 383 0.31 30.10 22.71
C MET A 383 0.21 30.99 23.93
N LEU A 384 -0.55 30.55 24.92
CA LEU A 384 -0.53 31.08 26.30
C LEU A 384 -0.44 29.92 27.28
N ALA A 385 0.60 29.90 28.09
CA ALA A 385 0.80 28.96 29.19
C ALA A 385 0.88 29.69 30.52
N LYS A 386 0.07 29.27 31.50
CA LYS A 386 0.07 29.78 32.90
C LYS A 386 0.58 28.67 33.82
N TYR A 387 1.61 28.97 34.61
CA TYR A 387 2.19 28.01 35.53
C TYR A 387 1.55 28.13 36.91
N LEU A 388 1.30 27.02 37.60
CA LEU A 388 0.65 27.01 38.89
C LEU A 388 1.50 27.59 40.02
N GLU A 389 2.82 27.52 39.88
CA GLU A 389 3.78 28.17 40.83
C GLU A 389 3.92 29.69 40.58
N GLY A 390 3.14 30.22 39.61
CA GLY A 390 3.15 31.62 39.21
C GLY A 390 3.89 31.88 37.89
N GLY A 391 3.54 32.99 37.25
CA GLY A 391 4.07 33.36 35.95
C GLY A 391 3.32 32.81 34.77
N GLN A 392 3.63 33.30 33.60
CA GLN A 392 3.08 32.86 32.32
C GLN A 392 4.12 32.95 31.22
N SER A 393 3.90 32.21 30.14
CA SER A 393 4.67 32.29 28.90
C SER A 393 3.70 32.39 27.73
N SER A 394 4.00 33.26 26.78
CA SER A 394 3.21 33.41 25.55
C SER A 394 4.07 33.71 24.36
N PHE A 395 3.57 33.42 23.19
CA PHE A 395 4.08 33.89 21.90
C PHE A 395 3.00 33.89 20.84
N SER A 396 3.19 34.71 19.82
CA SER A 396 2.57 34.58 18.50
C SER A 396 3.63 34.14 17.50
N MET A 397 3.29 33.20 16.61
CA MET A 397 4.21 32.65 15.62
C MET A 397 3.55 32.58 14.26
N ILE A 398 4.24 33.11 13.24
CA ILE A 398 3.91 32.92 11.84
C ILE A 398 4.98 32.04 11.21
N GLY A 399 4.57 31.01 10.52
CA GLY A 399 5.47 30.07 9.86
C GLY A 399 4.96 29.62 8.49
N GLY A 400 5.85 29.13 7.69
CA GLY A 400 5.49 28.60 6.39
C GLY A 400 6.54 27.69 5.81
N GLN A 401 6.08 26.76 4.96
CA GLN A 401 6.93 25.89 4.17
C GLN A 401 6.51 25.95 2.71
N ARG A 402 7.47 26.05 1.81
CA ARG A 402 7.26 26.04 0.36
C ARG A 402 8.24 25.09 -0.29
N ILE A 403 7.70 24.03 -0.93
CA ILE A 403 8.48 22.99 -1.60
C ILE A 403 8.19 23.01 -3.08
N ASP A 404 9.24 23.18 -3.89
CA ASP A 404 9.22 22.97 -5.33
C ASP A 404 10.03 21.71 -5.65
N ARG A 405 9.37 20.69 -6.19
CA ARG A 405 9.99 19.44 -6.57
C ARG A 405 9.85 19.17 -8.05
N TYR A 406 10.98 18.97 -8.70
CA TYR A 406 11.10 18.60 -10.11
C TYR A 406 11.64 17.19 -10.22
N SER A 407 11.08 16.36 -11.07
CA SER A 407 11.53 15.01 -11.33
C SER A 407 11.43 14.71 -12.82
N ILE A 408 12.48 14.14 -13.39
CA ILE A 408 12.53 13.63 -14.76
C ILE A 408 13.12 12.25 -14.77
N TYR A 409 12.69 11.41 -15.69
CA TYR A 409 13.21 10.06 -15.84
C TYR A 409 13.10 9.56 -17.27
N ALA A 410 13.98 8.62 -17.62
CA ALA A 410 13.96 7.91 -18.88
C ALA A 410 14.34 6.44 -18.65
N ASP A 411 13.54 5.54 -19.17
CA ASP A 411 13.66 4.09 -19.01
C ASP A 411 13.63 3.43 -20.38
N GLN A 412 14.49 2.43 -20.59
CA GLN A 412 14.51 1.64 -21.81
C GLN A 412 14.42 0.15 -21.47
N LYS A 413 13.60 -0.58 -22.23
CA LYS A 413 13.48 -2.03 -22.15
C LYS A 413 13.79 -2.69 -23.48
N HIS A 414 14.57 -3.76 -23.43
CA HIS A 414 14.91 -4.57 -24.59
C HIS A 414 14.63 -6.05 -24.31
N LYS A 415 14.04 -6.71 -25.29
CA LYS A 415 13.96 -8.17 -25.31
C LYS A 415 15.26 -8.70 -25.93
N LEU A 416 16.00 -9.50 -25.17
CA LEU A 416 17.22 -10.14 -25.59
C LEU A 416 16.96 -11.58 -26.07
N PRO A 417 17.89 -12.21 -26.81
CA PRO A 417 17.80 -13.61 -27.19
C PRO A 417 17.57 -14.53 -25.97
N LYS A 418 16.95 -15.69 -26.20
CA LYS A 418 16.66 -16.71 -25.19
C LYS A 418 15.71 -16.22 -24.06
N GLY A 419 14.87 -15.22 -24.34
CA GLY A 419 13.82 -14.76 -23.43
C GLY A 419 14.30 -13.96 -22.23
N TRP A 420 15.45 -13.30 -22.32
CA TRP A 420 15.90 -12.31 -21.36
C TRP A 420 15.30 -10.93 -21.67
N ASP A 421 14.90 -10.22 -20.64
CA ASP A 421 14.48 -8.82 -20.69
C ASP A 421 15.52 -7.96 -19.97
N LEU A 422 16.12 -7.02 -20.69
CA LEU A 422 17.05 -6.03 -20.17
C LEU A 422 16.32 -4.71 -19.99
N GLY A 423 16.38 -4.13 -18.78
CA GLY A 423 15.89 -2.79 -18.48
C GLY A 423 17.01 -1.92 -17.94
N TYR A 424 17.05 -0.67 -18.33
CA TYR A 424 17.94 0.33 -17.75
C TYR A 424 17.29 1.70 -17.82
N GLY A 425 17.71 2.58 -16.94
CA GLY A 425 17.15 3.93 -16.90
C GLY A 425 17.89 4.83 -15.95
N ALA A 426 17.52 6.09 -16.03
CA ALA A 426 18.03 7.14 -15.17
C ALA A 426 16.91 8.05 -14.70
N SER A 427 17.05 8.58 -13.50
CA SER A 427 16.17 9.65 -13.00
C SER A 427 16.98 10.74 -12.30
N TYR A 428 16.47 11.96 -12.39
CA TYR A 428 16.97 13.10 -11.66
C TYR A 428 15.84 13.80 -10.93
N ARG A 429 16.06 14.10 -9.66
CA ARG A 429 15.12 14.82 -8.83
C ARG A 429 15.83 15.97 -8.15
N LEU A 430 15.22 17.16 -8.25
CA LEU A 430 15.61 18.38 -7.55
C LEU A 430 14.47 18.82 -6.66
N VAL A 431 14.77 19.07 -5.40
CA VAL A 431 13.83 19.67 -4.44
C VAL A 431 14.42 20.96 -3.89
N LYS A 432 13.62 21.99 -3.87
CA LYS A 432 13.91 23.26 -3.19
C LYS A 432 12.89 23.45 -2.09
N ASP A 433 13.34 23.47 -0.86
CA ASP A 433 12.51 23.65 0.32
C ASP A 433 12.88 24.96 1.01
N ARG A 434 11.90 25.80 1.28
CA ARG A 434 12.04 27.07 1.95
C ARG A 434 11.09 27.10 3.14
N ASP A 435 11.68 27.15 4.32
CA ASP A 435 10.95 27.19 5.57
C ASP A 435 11.27 28.47 6.33
N PHE A 436 10.26 29.01 6.99
CA PHE A 436 10.46 30.08 7.96
C PHE A 436 9.55 29.91 9.16
N GLN A 437 10.00 30.44 10.29
CA GLN A 437 9.24 30.52 11.53
C GLN A 437 9.67 31.80 12.27
N THR A 438 8.73 32.69 12.50
CA THR A 438 8.98 33.99 13.12
C THR A 438 8.10 34.15 14.34
N TYR A 439 8.71 34.47 15.46
CA TYR A 439 8.05 34.64 16.73
C TYR A 439 7.95 36.13 17.08
N SER A 440 6.82 36.49 17.67
CA SER A 440 6.54 37.81 18.22
C SER A 440 5.80 37.68 19.54
N GLU A 441 5.69 38.79 20.28
CA GLU A 441 4.98 38.85 21.55
C GLU A 441 5.45 37.79 22.58
N VAL A 442 6.75 37.50 22.55
CA VAL A 442 7.34 36.49 23.42
C VAL A 442 7.45 36.98 24.84
N THR A 443 6.85 36.27 25.77
CA THR A 443 6.91 36.55 27.22
C THR A 443 7.25 35.32 28.04
N GLY A 444 7.73 35.52 29.28
CA GLY A 444 8.00 34.43 30.24
C GLY A 444 9.31 33.71 29.97
N ASN A 445 9.42 32.45 30.46
CA ASN A 445 10.66 31.66 30.48
C ASN A 445 10.82 30.77 29.24
N ILE A 446 10.32 31.20 28.09
CA ILE A 446 10.52 30.52 26.80
C ILE A 446 11.44 31.40 25.94
N ASN A 447 12.24 30.77 25.09
CA ASN A 447 13.17 31.47 24.21
C ASN A 447 13.07 30.91 22.77
N PRO A 448 11.91 31.09 22.11
CA PRO A 448 11.77 30.63 20.74
C PRO A 448 12.69 31.45 19.83
N GLN A 449 13.33 30.80 18.88
CA GLN A 449 14.24 31.43 17.93
C GLN A 449 13.59 31.49 16.55
N ASN A 450 13.70 32.64 15.90
CA ASN A 450 13.32 32.77 14.51
C ASN A 450 14.19 31.85 13.64
N MET A 451 13.57 31.21 12.65
CA MET A 451 14.23 30.30 11.74
C MET A 451 13.89 30.67 10.30
N TYR A 452 14.92 30.68 9.45
CA TYR A 452 14.82 30.78 8.00
C TYR A 452 15.72 29.70 7.41
N SER A 453 15.17 28.84 6.59
CA SER A 453 15.89 27.74 5.99
C SER A 453 15.64 27.66 4.49
N ASN A 454 16.72 27.46 3.74
CA ASN A 454 16.69 27.11 2.33
C ASN A 454 17.44 25.79 2.16
N LEU A 455 16.71 24.72 1.86
CA LEU A 455 17.30 23.42 1.58
C LEU A 455 17.19 23.11 0.10
N GLN A 456 18.28 22.60 -0.45
CA GLN A 456 18.28 22.01 -1.78
C GLN A 456 18.69 20.56 -1.66
N GLU A 457 17.85 19.68 -2.17
CA GLU A 457 18.09 18.25 -2.25
C GLU A 457 18.17 17.82 -3.69
N GLN A 458 19.17 17.00 -4.03
CA GLN A 458 19.33 16.41 -5.36
C GLN A 458 19.50 14.89 -5.23
N THR A 459 18.84 14.17 -6.11
CA THR A 459 19.00 12.72 -6.22
C THR A 459 19.14 12.36 -7.68
N THR A 460 20.20 11.66 -8.02
CA THR A 460 20.42 11.08 -9.34
C THR A 460 20.48 9.57 -9.20
N ASP A 461 19.62 8.87 -9.90
CA ASP A 461 19.59 7.41 -9.92
C ASP A 461 19.91 6.89 -11.32
N PHE A 462 20.67 5.78 -11.36
CA PHE A 462 20.88 4.96 -12.55
C PHE A 462 20.57 3.52 -12.18
N TYR A 463 19.78 2.82 -12.96
CA TYR A 463 19.54 1.41 -12.71
C TYR A 463 19.79 0.52 -13.92
N LEU A 464 20.07 -0.74 -13.59
CA LEU A 464 20.14 -1.85 -14.54
C LEU A 464 19.28 -2.99 -13.98
N SER A 465 18.45 -3.62 -14.82
CA SER A 465 17.63 -4.77 -14.49
C SER A 465 17.73 -5.87 -15.54
N LEU A 466 17.71 -7.11 -15.10
CA LEU A 466 17.74 -8.29 -15.94
C LEU A 466 16.67 -9.27 -15.46
N ASN A 467 15.74 -9.62 -16.34
CA ASN A 467 14.61 -10.50 -16.00
C ASN A 467 14.58 -11.67 -16.99
N LYS A 468 14.17 -12.83 -16.48
CA LYS A 468 13.92 -14.02 -17.30
C LYS A 468 12.82 -14.88 -16.72
N ASN A 469 11.93 -15.31 -17.60
CA ASN A 469 10.96 -16.35 -17.34
C ASN A 469 11.39 -17.62 -18.06
N PHE A 470 11.56 -18.71 -17.31
CA PHE A 470 11.91 -20.01 -17.85
C PHE A 470 10.62 -20.84 -18.03
N GLU A 471 10.61 -21.70 -19.04
CA GLU A 471 9.48 -22.61 -19.31
C GLU A 471 9.21 -23.58 -18.15
N THR A 472 10.21 -23.81 -17.30
CA THR A 472 10.08 -24.62 -16.08
C THR A 472 9.23 -24.00 -14.98
N GLY A 473 8.68 -22.79 -15.20
CA GLY A 473 7.94 -22.02 -14.19
C GLY A 473 8.83 -21.23 -13.23
N LEU A 474 10.14 -21.14 -13.50
CA LEU A 474 11.06 -20.30 -12.76
C LEU A 474 11.11 -18.89 -13.39
N SER A 475 10.96 -17.86 -12.57
CA SER A 475 11.16 -16.45 -12.95
C SER A 475 12.27 -15.86 -12.09
N ILE A 476 13.22 -15.17 -12.71
CA ILE A 476 14.32 -14.49 -12.05
C ILE A 476 14.30 -13.03 -12.46
N SER A 477 14.38 -12.14 -11.46
CA SER A 477 14.55 -10.70 -11.66
C SER A 477 15.71 -10.22 -10.79
N LEU A 478 16.70 -9.61 -11.41
CA LEU A 478 17.87 -9.03 -10.75
C LEU A 478 17.96 -7.57 -11.15
N SER A 479 18.23 -6.69 -10.21
CA SER A 479 18.48 -5.29 -10.52
C SER A 479 19.38 -4.63 -9.49
N ALA A 480 20.00 -3.53 -9.90
CA ALA A 480 20.77 -2.67 -9.01
C ALA A 480 20.52 -1.22 -9.41
N THR A 481 20.33 -0.36 -8.41
CA THR A 481 20.23 1.09 -8.58
C THR A 481 21.42 1.74 -7.90
N GLY A 482 22.20 2.51 -8.66
CA GLY A 482 23.20 3.43 -8.12
C GLY A 482 22.56 4.79 -7.88
N GLU A 483 22.70 5.32 -6.68
CA GLU A 483 22.16 6.63 -6.31
C GLU A 483 23.27 7.57 -5.89
N TYR A 484 23.28 8.77 -6.43
CA TYR A 484 24.00 9.91 -5.88
C TYR A 484 23.01 10.87 -5.21
N TYR A 485 23.15 11.03 -3.89
CA TYR A 485 22.26 11.84 -3.07
C TYR A 485 23.02 12.99 -2.41
N THR A 486 22.50 14.19 -2.51
CA THR A 486 23.07 15.39 -1.87
C THR A 486 22.01 16.22 -1.18
N ILE A 487 22.32 16.66 0.04
CA ILE A 487 21.55 17.63 0.80
C ILE A 487 22.50 18.38 1.76
N ARG A 488 22.55 19.71 1.72
CA ARG A 488 23.54 20.50 2.48
C ARG A 488 24.97 19.94 2.21
N ASP A 489 25.71 19.65 3.27
CA ASP A 489 27.07 19.09 3.24
C ASP A 489 27.09 17.54 3.18
N TYR A 490 25.93 16.91 3.10
CA TYR A 490 25.85 15.45 3.01
C TYR A 490 25.81 14.99 1.55
N HIS A 491 26.88 14.33 1.09
CA HIS A 491 27.02 13.78 -0.24
C HIS A 491 27.30 12.29 -0.14
N LYS A 492 26.54 11.45 -0.82
CA LYS A 492 26.74 10.01 -0.74
C LYS A 492 26.37 9.28 -2.02
N TRP A 493 27.28 8.43 -2.48
CA TRP A 493 27.00 7.35 -3.42
C TRP A 493 26.56 6.11 -2.67
N ALA A 494 25.53 5.44 -3.18
CA ALA A 494 25.07 4.17 -2.65
C ALA A 494 24.57 3.27 -3.77
N ILE A 495 24.69 1.95 -3.59
CA ILE A 495 24.16 0.94 -4.51
C ILE A 495 23.07 0.17 -3.76
N TYR A 496 21.94 0.01 -4.41
CA TYR A 496 20.76 -0.68 -3.90
C TYR A 496 20.47 -1.92 -4.74
N PRO A 497 21.00 -3.09 -4.38
CA PRO A 497 20.73 -4.34 -5.07
C PRO A 497 19.32 -4.83 -4.74
N GLN A 498 18.68 -5.45 -5.72
CA GLN A 498 17.38 -6.10 -5.60
C GLN A 498 17.40 -7.42 -6.36
N ALA A 499 16.76 -8.43 -5.83
CA ALA A 499 16.60 -9.72 -6.47
C ALA A 499 15.24 -10.32 -6.15
N SER A 500 14.64 -10.96 -7.12
CA SER A 500 13.41 -11.73 -6.92
C SER A 500 13.50 -13.04 -7.69
N LEU A 501 13.19 -14.14 -7.04
CA LEU A 501 13.10 -15.46 -7.62
C LEU A 501 11.70 -15.98 -7.32
N THR A 502 10.99 -16.41 -8.35
CA THR A 502 9.68 -17.04 -8.22
C THR A 502 9.69 -18.37 -8.93
N TYR A 503 9.29 -19.41 -8.25
CA TYR A 503 9.11 -20.73 -8.83
C TYR A 503 7.67 -21.18 -8.67
N SER A 504 6.99 -21.39 -9.80
CA SER A 504 5.59 -21.82 -9.86
C SER A 504 5.40 -22.73 -11.08
N LYS A 505 5.80 -24.00 -10.95
CA LYS A 505 5.59 -24.99 -12.00
C LYS A 505 4.09 -25.31 -12.14
N THR A 506 3.39 -25.32 -11.01
CA THR A 506 1.94 -25.52 -10.97
C THR A 506 1.29 -24.41 -10.16
N PRO A 507 0.04 -24.01 -10.45
CA PRO A 507 -0.71 -23.06 -9.63
C PRO A 507 -0.89 -23.49 -8.17
N LYS A 508 -0.68 -24.78 -7.88
CA LYS A 508 -0.83 -25.33 -6.53
C LYS A 508 0.31 -24.94 -5.57
N HIS A 509 1.53 -24.80 -6.10
CA HIS A 509 2.72 -24.51 -5.30
C HIS A 509 3.50 -23.35 -5.91
N THR A 510 3.64 -22.27 -5.18
CA THR A 510 4.46 -21.11 -5.59
C THR A 510 5.44 -20.77 -4.48
N PHE A 511 6.70 -20.63 -4.83
CA PHE A 511 7.78 -20.19 -3.96
C PHE A 511 8.30 -18.85 -4.46
N CYS A 512 8.40 -17.88 -3.57
CA CYS A 512 8.98 -16.56 -3.88
C CYS A 512 10.10 -16.28 -2.88
N LEU A 513 11.23 -15.84 -3.37
CA LEU A 513 12.32 -15.29 -2.56
C LEU A 513 12.65 -13.91 -3.08
N SER A 514 12.68 -12.91 -2.23
CA SER A 514 13.02 -11.54 -2.62
C SER A 514 14.02 -10.93 -1.66
N LEU A 515 15.00 -10.25 -2.23
CA LEU A 515 15.91 -9.32 -1.58
C LEU A 515 15.57 -7.93 -2.09
N SER A 516 15.27 -7.01 -1.19
CA SER A 516 15.06 -5.61 -1.54
C SER A 516 15.86 -4.69 -0.64
N THR A 517 16.25 -3.56 -1.18
CA THR A 517 16.86 -2.47 -0.44
C THR A 517 15.97 -1.24 -0.54
N ASP A 518 15.84 -0.50 0.55
CA ASP A 518 15.01 0.70 0.62
C ASP A 518 15.75 1.82 1.36
N LYS A 519 15.34 3.06 1.09
CA LYS A 519 15.85 4.24 1.77
C LYS A 519 14.68 5.10 2.24
N THR A 520 14.71 5.46 3.52
CA THR A 520 13.73 6.37 4.13
C THR A 520 14.43 7.69 4.44
N TYR A 521 13.91 8.77 3.86
CA TYR A 521 14.41 10.11 4.08
C TYR A 521 13.67 10.74 5.27
N PRO A 522 14.37 11.50 6.14
CA PRO A 522 13.68 12.32 7.13
C PRO A 522 12.87 13.42 6.45
N SER A 523 11.84 13.92 7.12
CA SER A 523 11.12 15.10 6.62
C SER A 523 12.02 16.34 6.65
N TYR A 524 11.79 17.31 5.77
CA TYR A 524 12.56 18.56 5.78
C TYR A 524 12.39 19.29 7.09
N TRP A 525 11.19 19.23 7.68
CA TRP A 525 10.90 19.78 9.00
C TRP A 525 11.77 19.17 10.11
N ASP A 526 11.93 17.84 10.13
CA ASP A 526 12.77 17.16 11.14
C ASP A 526 14.24 17.55 11.06
N MET A 527 14.69 18.00 9.88
CA MET A 527 16.08 18.42 9.65
C MET A 527 16.33 19.92 9.92
N GLN A 528 15.32 20.67 10.36
CA GLN A 528 15.50 22.08 10.71
C GLN A 528 16.15 22.24 12.08
N SER A 529 16.81 23.39 12.31
CA SER A 529 17.37 23.78 13.61
C SER A 529 16.33 24.61 14.37
N THR A 530 15.20 23.98 14.74
CA THR A 530 14.09 24.69 15.36
C THR A 530 13.61 23.99 16.61
N VAL A 531 13.02 24.79 17.51
CA VAL A 531 12.25 24.34 18.67
C VAL A 531 10.82 24.83 18.50
N SER A 532 9.87 23.92 18.46
CA SER A 532 8.45 24.21 18.48
C SER A 532 7.85 23.83 19.82
N TYR A 533 6.96 24.66 20.36
CA TYR A 533 6.30 24.42 21.64
C TYR A 533 4.93 23.78 21.41
N LEU A 534 4.70 22.61 22.04
CA LEU A 534 3.42 21.92 22.02
C LEU A 534 2.54 22.31 23.23
N ASN A 535 3.14 22.78 24.31
CA ASN A 535 2.55 23.42 25.49
C ASN A 535 3.66 24.03 26.35
N GLY A 536 3.36 24.52 27.54
CA GLY A 536 4.36 25.11 28.46
C GLY A 536 5.38 24.13 29.06
N TYR A 537 5.26 22.83 28.79
CA TYR A 537 6.18 21.78 29.27
C TYR A 537 6.77 20.95 28.13
N THR A 538 6.11 20.84 27.01
CA THR A 538 6.45 19.91 25.91
C THR A 538 6.97 20.66 24.70
N GLU A 539 8.13 20.24 24.22
CA GLU A 539 8.83 20.83 23.09
C GLU A 539 9.12 19.78 22.01
N LEU A 540 9.13 20.22 20.76
CA LEU A 540 9.53 19.44 19.60
C LEU A 540 10.79 20.06 18.98
N TRP A 541 11.88 19.31 18.95
CA TRP A 541 13.16 19.75 18.43
C TRP A 541 13.46 19.12 17.07
N GLY A 542 13.90 19.93 16.15
CA GLY A 542 14.49 19.47 14.91
C GLY A 542 15.90 18.91 15.09
N THR A 543 16.40 18.19 14.09
CA THR A 543 17.72 17.51 14.11
C THR A 543 18.43 17.76 12.77
N PRO A 544 19.22 18.83 12.60
CA PRO A 544 19.86 19.20 11.34
C PRO A 544 20.76 18.12 10.72
N GLY A 545 21.39 17.29 11.57
CA GLY A 545 22.27 16.18 11.16
C GLY A 545 21.59 14.83 10.95
N LEU A 546 20.26 14.79 10.88
CA LEU A 546 19.51 13.55 10.72
C LEU A 546 19.80 12.89 9.36
N LYS A 547 20.25 11.63 9.38
CA LYS A 547 20.67 10.88 8.20
C LYS A 547 19.53 9.99 7.69
N PRO A 548 19.42 9.77 6.38
CA PRO A 548 18.49 8.79 5.83
C PRO A 548 18.77 7.38 6.34
N ALA A 549 17.70 6.64 6.62
CA ALA A 549 17.79 5.22 6.98
C ALA A 549 17.86 4.35 5.71
N THR A 550 18.68 3.30 5.75
CA THR A 550 18.78 2.31 4.66
C THR A 550 18.39 0.95 5.20
N SER A 551 17.41 0.30 4.57
CA SER A 551 16.89 -0.99 4.96
C SER A 551 17.22 -2.08 3.95
N TYR A 552 17.65 -3.24 4.43
CA TYR A 552 17.83 -4.47 3.67
C TYR A 552 16.76 -5.45 4.11
N ASN A 553 15.96 -5.94 3.16
CA ASN A 553 14.82 -6.82 3.43
C ASN A 553 14.99 -8.12 2.67
N LEU A 554 14.94 -9.25 3.37
CA LEU A 554 14.88 -10.58 2.79
C LEU A 554 13.52 -11.18 3.14
N ASN A 555 12.78 -11.62 2.13
CA ASN A 555 11.48 -12.24 2.28
C ASN A 555 11.40 -13.54 1.49
N GLY A 556 10.98 -14.62 2.15
CA GLY A 556 10.68 -15.90 1.54
C GLY A 556 9.20 -16.24 1.73
N SER A 557 8.48 -16.47 0.65
CA SER A 557 7.05 -16.77 0.65
C SER A 557 6.78 -18.11 0.01
N TYR A 558 5.95 -18.93 0.66
CA TYR A 558 5.37 -20.12 0.08
C TYR A 558 3.86 -19.97 -0.01
N ILE A 559 3.30 -20.10 -1.21
CA ILE A 559 1.88 -19.95 -1.48
C ILE A 559 1.34 -21.31 -1.94
N LEU A 560 0.44 -21.88 -1.13
CA LEU A 560 -0.18 -23.18 -1.39
C LEU A 560 -1.60 -22.99 -1.93
N LYS A 561 -1.92 -23.65 -3.06
CA LYS A 561 -3.24 -23.61 -3.73
C LYS A 561 -3.75 -22.20 -3.99
N GLN A 562 -2.84 -21.22 -4.20
CA GLN A 562 -3.17 -19.80 -4.39
C GLN A 562 -4.04 -19.20 -3.26
N LYS A 563 -4.04 -19.82 -2.07
CA LYS A 563 -4.89 -19.46 -0.93
C LYS A 563 -4.10 -19.29 0.37
N TYR A 564 -3.23 -20.26 0.71
CA TYR A 564 -2.49 -20.28 1.96
C TYR A 564 -1.13 -19.63 1.75
N ILE A 565 -0.78 -18.66 2.58
CA ILE A 565 0.47 -17.88 2.44
C ILE A 565 1.30 -18.07 3.70
N PHE A 566 2.55 -18.48 3.54
CA PHE A 566 3.54 -18.64 4.59
C PHE A 566 4.73 -17.76 4.23
N ASN A 567 5.08 -16.80 5.08
CA ASN A 567 6.20 -15.90 4.86
C ASN A 567 7.22 -16.03 5.99
N LEU A 568 8.50 -16.02 5.63
CA LEU A 568 9.62 -15.77 6.53
C LEU A 568 10.29 -14.47 6.11
N PHE A 569 10.64 -13.62 7.06
CA PHE A 569 11.22 -12.34 6.75
C PHE A 569 12.35 -11.93 7.70
N PHE A 570 13.26 -11.14 7.17
CA PHE A 570 14.32 -10.46 7.91
C PHE A 570 14.49 -9.05 7.36
N THR A 571 14.49 -8.05 8.25
CA THR A 571 14.75 -6.65 7.92
C THR A 571 15.89 -6.14 8.78
N HIS A 572 16.83 -5.42 8.17
CA HIS A 572 17.91 -4.72 8.86
C HIS A 572 17.97 -3.27 8.35
N ALA A 573 17.58 -2.32 9.19
CA ALA A 573 17.57 -0.89 8.90
C ALA A 573 18.73 -0.20 9.60
N LEU A 574 19.68 0.31 8.84
CA LEU A 574 20.80 1.13 9.31
C LEU A 574 20.38 2.60 9.41
N ASN A 575 20.91 3.34 10.37
CA ASN A 575 20.54 4.73 10.65
C ASN A 575 19.02 4.91 10.83
N TYR A 576 18.34 3.88 11.33
CA TYR A 576 16.93 4.00 11.69
C TYR A 576 16.72 5.24 12.54
N PHE A 577 15.70 6.03 12.28
CA PHE A 577 15.37 7.20 13.09
C PHE A 577 13.93 7.10 13.60
N ALA A 578 13.75 7.58 14.82
CA ALA A 578 12.46 7.64 15.48
C ALA A 578 12.38 8.88 16.36
N GLN A 579 11.19 9.45 16.44
CA GLN A 579 10.90 10.49 17.43
C GLN A 579 10.84 9.86 18.81
N THR A 580 11.61 10.40 19.73
CA THR A 580 11.75 9.88 21.10
C THR A 580 11.65 11.02 22.10
N PRO A 581 10.92 10.82 23.23
CA PRO A 581 10.87 11.80 24.30
C PRO A 581 12.08 11.68 25.21
N TYR A 582 12.50 12.83 25.76
CA TYR A 582 13.53 12.98 26.75
C TYR A 582 13.15 14.08 27.75
N GLN A 583 13.13 13.79 29.04
CA GLN A 583 12.95 14.77 30.10
C GLN A 583 14.29 15.46 30.33
N SER A 584 14.35 16.78 30.12
CA SER A 584 15.59 17.57 30.27
C SER A 584 16.13 17.49 31.67
N THR A 585 17.45 17.37 31.80
CA THR A 585 18.15 17.43 33.12
C THR A 585 18.44 18.86 33.55
N GLU A 586 18.23 19.86 32.70
CA GLU A 586 18.57 21.25 32.95
C GLU A 586 17.36 22.08 33.34
N ARG A 587 16.17 21.74 32.86
CA ARG A 587 14.92 22.47 33.09
C ARG A 587 13.70 21.55 33.00
N LEU A 588 12.57 22.02 33.51
CA LEU A 588 11.31 21.26 33.39
C LEU A 588 10.77 21.37 31.94
N ALA A 589 11.29 20.52 31.07
CA ALA A 589 10.84 20.37 29.69
C ALA A 589 10.88 18.92 29.23
N LEU A 590 9.84 18.48 28.58
CA LEU A 590 9.76 17.20 27.86
C LEU A 590 10.06 17.46 26.39
N ILE A 591 11.19 16.96 25.92
CA ILE A 591 11.71 17.20 24.58
C ILE A 591 11.41 16.00 23.70
N TYR A 592 10.71 16.20 22.60
CA TYR A 592 10.59 15.23 21.51
C TYR A 592 11.60 15.54 20.42
N LYS A 593 12.36 14.56 19.99
CA LYS A 593 13.38 14.72 18.96
C LYS A 593 13.51 13.46 18.12
N ASN A 594 13.61 13.63 16.80
CA ASN A 594 14.01 12.55 15.92
C ASN A 594 15.53 12.34 16.01
N THR A 595 15.96 11.11 16.32
CA THR A 595 17.37 10.76 16.41
C THR A 595 17.66 9.50 15.59
N ASN A 596 18.87 9.43 15.00
CA ASN A 596 19.32 8.20 14.35
C ASN A 596 19.75 7.16 15.39
N TRP A 597 19.22 5.97 15.23
CA TRP A 597 19.65 4.76 15.92
C TRP A 597 20.62 4.00 15.03
N ASN A 598 21.60 3.29 15.60
CA ASN A 598 22.56 2.54 14.80
C ASN A 598 21.87 1.56 13.86
N TYR A 599 20.90 0.80 14.41
CA TYR A 599 20.07 -0.06 13.58
C TYR A 599 18.75 -0.44 14.28
N MET A 600 17.81 -0.85 13.45
CA MET A 600 16.65 -1.66 13.82
C MET A 600 16.68 -2.96 13.01
N GLN A 601 16.46 -4.09 13.69
CA GLN A 601 16.31 -5.41 13.07
C GLN A 601 14.95 -6.00 13.44
N SER A 602 14.33 -6.67 12.49
CA SER A 602 13.18 -7.53 12.73
C SER A 602 13.31 -8.81 11.92
N TRP A 603 12.94 -9.93 12.51
CA TRP A 603 12.82 -11.21 11.82
C TRP A 603 11.65 -11.99 12.39
N GLY A 604 10.99 -12.76 11.54
CA GLY A 604 9.80 -13.46 11.96
C GLY A 604 9.14 -14.25 10.85
N ALA A 605 7.95 -14.71 11.17
CA ALA A 605 7.08 -15.44 10.26
C ALA A 605 5.66 -14.87 10.25
N ASN A 606 5.02 -14.98 9.11
CA ASN A 606 3.61 -14.64 8.92
C ASN A 606 2.90 -15.80 8.23
N VAL A 607 1.72 -16.12 8.70
CA VAL A 607 0.86 -17.19 8.11
C VAL A 607 -0.52 -16.62 7.86
N THR A 608 -1.01 -16.76 6.64
CA THR A 608 -2.38 -16.38 6.25
C THR A 608 -3.15 -17.62 5.80
N VAL A 609 -4.25 -17.91 6.48
CA VAL A 609 -5.13 -19.07 6.25
C VAL A 609 -6.55 -18.57 5.98
N PRO A 610 -7.01 -18.58 4.73
CA PRO A 610 -8.43 -18.39 4.43
C PRO A 610 -9.17 -19.70 4.63
N PHE A 611 -10.40 -19.62 5.15
CA PHE A 611 -11.31 -20.76 5.24
C PHE A 611 -12.75 -20.30 4.97
N LYS A 612 -13.57 -21.23 4.51
CA LYS A 612 -14.96 -20.99 4.18
C LYS A 612 -15.83 -22.04 4.85
N VAL A 613 -17.02 -21.62 5.26
CA VAL A 613 -18.09 -22.54 5.65
C VAL A 613 -19.21 -22.35 4.64
N GLU A 614 -19.41 -23.32 3.78
CA GLU A 614 -20.37 -23.26 2.67
C GLU A 614 -20.31 -21.91 1.90
N ASN A 615 -21.46 -21.30 1.68
CA ASN A 615 -21.56 -20.01 0.96
C ASN A 615 -21.81 -18.82 1.89
N TRP A 616 -22.01 -19.06 3.20
CA TRP A 616 -22.41 -18.00 4.12
C TRP A 616 -21.26 -17.37 4.91
N LEU A 617 -20.13 -18.07 5.12
CA LEU A 617 -18.97 -17.56 5.83
C LEU A 617 -17.71 -17.63 4.99
N ASP A 618 -17.04 -16.48 4.85
CA ASP A 618 -15.70 -16.35 4.27
C ASP A 618 -14.78 -15.71 5.31
N SER A 619 -13.86 -16.50 5.87
CA SER A 619 -12.97 -16.10 6.95
C SER A 619 -11.51 -16.13 6.52
N ARG A 620 -10.70 -15.29 7.15
CA ARG A 620 -9.25 -15.26 6.96
C ARG A 620 -8.56 -14.97 8.29
N LEU A 621 -7.72 -15.91 8.72
CA LEU A 621 -6.83 -15.76 9.86
C LEU A 621 -5.43 -15.41 9.38
N THR A 622 -4.86 -14.33 9.93
CA THR A 622 -3.44 -13.95 9.71
C THR A 622 -2.73 -13.89 11.05
N LEU A 623 -1.69 -14.69 11.19
CA LEU A 623 -0.84 -14.72 12.38
C LEU A 623 0.55 -14.24 12.02
N THR A 624 1.13 -13.36 12.83
CA THR A 624 2.51 -12.89 12.67
C THR A 624 3.23 -13.01 14.00
N GLY A 625 4.39 -13.65 14.00
CA GLY A 625 5.32 -13.67 15.13
C GLY A 625 6.67 -13.08 14.69
N MET A 626 7.20 -12.10 15.44
CA MET A 626 8.47 -11.48 15.09
C MET A 626 9.24 -11.03 16.32
N GLN A 627 10.56 -10.99 16.20
CA GLN A 627 11.43 -10.32 17.16
C GLN A 627 11.87 -8.97 16.58
N VAL A 628 11.68 -7.90 17.34
CA VAL A 628 12.18 -6.56 17.05
C VAL A 628 13.37 -6.29 17.94
N ARG A 629 14.48 -5.82 17.35
CA ARG A 629 15.68 -5.37 18.06
C ARG A 629 16.09 -3.99 17.58
N GLN A 630 16.40 -3.09 18.52
CA GLN A 630 16.82 -1.72 18.25
C GLN A 630 18.08 -1.41 19.05
N ARG A 631 19.06 -0.76 18.42
CA ARG A 631 20.31 -0.34 19.03
C ARG A 631 20.59 1.12 18.74
N CYS A 632 20.86 1.86 19.80
CA CYS A 632 21.38 3.22 19.77
C CYS A 632 22.59 3.27 20.70
N ASN A 633 23.75 3.70 20.21
CA ASN A 633 24.96 3.78 21.05
C ASN A 633 24.96 5.08 21.86
N ASP A 634 24.26 6.10 21.35
CA ASP A 634 24.23 7.41 21.96
C ASP A 634 22.86 8.06 21.75
N PHE A 635 22.09 8.15 22.84
CA PHE A 635 20.85 8.91 22.95
C PHE A 635 20.92 9.76 24.21
N PHE A 636 21.34 11.03 24.10
CA PHE A 636 21.64 11.87 25.25
C PHE A 636 22.60 11.15 26.23
N ASP A 637 23.75 10.66 25.73
CA ASP A 637 24.78 9.90 26.46
C ASP A 637 24.28 8.56 27.07
N ILE A 638 23.17 8.03 26.59
CA ILE A 638 22.57 6.77 27.04
C ILE A 638 22.57 5.73 25.92
N PRO A 639 23.29 4.60 26.08
CA PRO A 639 23.23 3.52 25.12
C PRO A 639 21.99 2.63 25.32
N PHE A 640 21.39 2.22 24.21
CA PHE A 640 20.27 1.28 24.18
C PHE A 640 20.59 0.05 23.34
N ASN A 641 20.15 -1.12 23.82
CA ASN A 641 20.11 -2.38 23.09
C ASN A 641 18.84 -3.11 23.53
N ARG A 642 17.75 -2.85 22.84
CA ARG A 642 16.41 -3.32 23.21
C ARG A 642 15.94 -4.40 22.26
N LYS A 643 15.30 -5.44 22.78
CA LYS A 643 14.69 -6.52 22.01
C LYS A 643 13.33 -6.89 22.60
N LYS A 644 12.36 -7.24 21.71
CA LYS A 644 11.02 -7.67 22.11
C LYS A 644 10.47 -8.67 21.10
N TRP A 645 9.80 -9.72 21.59
CA TRP A 645 8.94 -10.55 20.78
C TRP A 645 7.57 -9.90 20.65
N VAL A 646 7.02 -9.90 19.45
CA VAL A 646 5.72 -9.32 19.10
C VAL A 646 4.91 -10.34 18.35
N PHE A 647 3.67 -10.54 18.77
CA PHE A 647 2.72 -11.42 18.10
C PHE A 647 1.49 -10.62 17.70
N ASN A 648 1.05 -10.79 16.45
CA ASN A 648 -0.16 -10.17 15.92
C ASN A 648 -1.10 -11.27 15.43
N ALA A 649 -2.39 -11.10 15.69
CA ALA A 649 -3.45 -11.93 15.13
C ALA A 649 -4.52 -11.03 14.52
N LEU A 650 -4.89 -11.32 13.28
CA LEU A 650 -6.00 -10.68 12.57
C LEU A 650 -6.96 -11.77 12.10
N LEU A 651 -8.21 -11.70 12.55
CA LEU A 651 -9.30 -12.54 12.08
C LEU A 651 -10.31 -11.66 11.36
N ASP A 652 -10.56 -11.94 10.09
CA ASP A 652 -11.47 -11.19 9.22
C ASP A 652 -12.57 -12.13 8.72
N ASN A 653 -13.77 -11.97 9.28
CA ASN A 653 -14.95 -12.76 8.98
C ASN A 653 -15.94 -11.96 8.15
N THR A 654 -16.45 -12.55 7.06
CA THR A 654 -17.52 -12.00 6.26
C THR A 654 -18.67 -12.99 6.19
N PHE A 655 -19.82 -12.62 6.74
CA PHE A 655 -21.06 -13.38 6.75
C PHE A 655 -21.92 -12.91 5.58
N LYS A 656 -22.20 -13.77 4.63
CA LYS A 656 -23.08 -13.50 3.49
C LYS A 656 -24.50 -13.92 3.86
N ILE A 657 -25.35 -12.91 4.07
CA ILE A 657 -26.77 -13.16 4.37
C ILE A 657 -27.49 -13.56 3.07
N ASN A 658 -27.17 -12.86 1.98
CA ASN A 658 -27.60 -13.20 0.63
C ASN A 658 -26.60 -12.58 -0.38
N LYS A 659 -26.89 -12.66 -1.70
CA LYS A 659 -26.01 -12.11 -2.74
C LYS A 659 -25.80 -10.60 -2.67
N ASN A 660 -26.70 -9.88 -2.00
CA ASN A 660 -26.73 -8.42 -1.94
C ASN A 660 -26.36 -7.86 -0.57
N LEU A 661 -26.43 -8.67 0.49
CA LEU A 661 -26.23 -8.24 1.88
C LEU A 661 -25.12 -9.08 2.53
N ALA A 662 -24.10 -8.40 3.03
CA ALA A 662 -23.01 -9.01 3.78
C ALA A 662 -22.77 -8.26 5.10
N PHE A 663 -22.41 -9.00 6.13
CA PHE A 663 -21.95 -8.51 7.42
C PHE A 663 -20.47 -8.88 7.61
N GLU A 664 -19.70 -8.00 8.24
CA GLU A 664 -18.28 -8.20 8.52
C GLU A 664 -17.99 -8.07 10.02
N LEU A 665 -17.11 -8.93 10.52
CA LEU A 665 -16.52 -8.85 11.85
C LEU A 665 -15.01 -9.05 11.74
N MET A 666 -14.24 -8.05 12.15
CA MET A 666 -12.78 -8.06 12.08
C MET A 666 -12.19 -7.84 13.47
N GLU A 667 -11.33 -8.75 13.89
CA GLU A 667 -10.62 -8.71 15.16
C GLU A 667 -9.13 -8.58 14.93
N PHE A 668 -8.49 -7.62 15.59
CA PHE A 668 -7.03 -7.43 15.57
C PHE A 668 -6.49 -7.36 16.97
N VAL A 669 -5.45 -8.14 17.25
CA VAL A 669 -4.71 -8.13 18.52
C VAL A 669 -3.22 -8.03 18.22
N GLN A 670 -2.51 -7.18 18.95
CA GLN A 670 -1.05 -7.10 18.96
C GLN A 670 -0.54 -7.11 20.41
N THR A 671 0.43 -7.96 20.68
CA THR A 671 1.11 -7.97 21.98
C THR A 671 2.03 -6.73 22.13
N PRO A 672 2.49 -6.39 23.36
CA PRO A 672 3.34 -5.23 23.56
C PRO A 672 4.60 -5.24 22.68
N THR A 673 4.97 -4.05 22.18
CA THR A 673 6.15 -3.83 21.32
C THR A 673 7.03 -2.68 21.85
N ILE A 674 8.09 -2.35 21.11
CA ILE A 674 9.01 -1.25 21.39
C ILE A 674 9.22 -0.38 20.15
N GLN A 675 9.36 0.93 20.36
CA GLN A 675 9.75 1.88 19.31
C GLN A 675 10.60 2.99 19.94
N GLY A 676 11.86 3.12 19.51
CA GLY A 676 12.76 4.07 20.15
C GLY A 676 12.85 3.80 21.66
N THR A 677 12.60 4.81 22.47
CA THR A 677 12.57 4.68 23.94
C THR A 677 11.22 4.21 24.48
N PHE A 678 10.16 4.22 23.66
CA PHE A 678 8.82 3.81 24.07
C PHE A 678 8.68 2.30 24.29
N ASN A 679 7.97 1.93 25.35
CA ASN A 679 7.27 0.65 25.49
C ASN A 679 5.83 0.87 25.09
N ILE A 680 5.37 0.14 24.10
CA ILE A 680 4.01 0.23 23.55
C ILE A 680 3.22 -0.97 24.06
N GLY A 681 2.06 -0.72 24.66
CA GLY A 681 1.18 -1.74 25.22
C GLY A 681 0.45 -2.57 24.17
N THR A 682 -0.42 -3.45 24.65
CA THR A 682 -1.29 -4.29 23.80
C THR A 682 -2.26 -3.41 23.03
N ILE A 683 -2.46 -3.75 21.75
CA ILE A 683 -3.50 -3.18 20.89
C ILE A 683 -4.59 -4.25 20.72
N PHE A 684 -5.84 -3.83 20.87
CA PHE A 684 -7.00 -4.65 20.58
C PHE A 684 -8.01 -3.81 19.79
N ASN A 685 -8.46 -4.32 18.65
CA ASN A 685 -9.44 -3.64 17.81
C ASN A 685 -10.50 -4.64 17.35
N LEU A 686 -11.76 -4.36 17.62
CA LEU A 686 -12.91 -5.08 17.10
C LEU A 686 -13.71 -4.13 16.22
N THR A 687 -13.82 -4.47 14.94
CA THR A 687 -14.56 -3.69 13.94
C THR A 687 -15.70 -4.54 13.38
N THR A 688 -16.87 -3.96 13.23
CA THR A 688 -18.02 -4.56 12.55
C THR A 688 -18.49 -3.70 11.40
N GLY A 689 -19.07 -4.32 10.39
CA GLY A 689 -19.60 -3.63 9.23
C GLY A 689 -20.73 -4.39 8.54
N MET A 690 -21.54 -3.67 7.79
CA MET A 690 -22.58 -4.21 6.94
C MET A 690 -22.54 -3.49 5.61
N LYS A 691 -22.78 -4.22 4.52
CA LYS A 691 -22.90 -3.67 3.17
C LYS A 691 -24.11 -4.28 2.47
N TRP A 692 -24.93 -3.41 1.90
CA TRP A 692 -26.12 -3.76 1.13
C TRP A 692 -26.05 -3.11 -0.25
N ASN A 693 -26.02 -3.93 -1.30
CA ASN A 693 -26.14 -3.51 -2.69
C ASN A 693 -27.57 -3.73 -3.18
N PHE A 694 -28.12 -2.81 -3.95
CA PHE A 694 -29.49 -2.91 -4.45
C PHE A 694 -29.63 -2.24 -5.82
N ALA A 695 -30.78 -2.46 -6.48
CA ALA A 695 -31.07 -1.97 -7.84
C ALA A 695 -29.98 -2.39 -8.86
N ASN A 696 -29.67 -3.69 -8.94
CA ASN A 696 -28.63 -4.27 -9.80
C ASN A 696 -27.25 -3.60 -9.60
N ASP A 697 -26.82 -3.48 -8.34
CA ASP A 697 -25.54 -2.88 -7.90
C ASP A 697 -25.37 -1.38 -8.23
N LYS A 698 -26.43 -0.70 -8.71
CA LYS A 698 -26.39 0.74 -8.94
C LYS A 698 -26.25 1.53 -7.63
N PHE A 699 -26.79 1.01 -6.55
CA PHE A 699 -26.71 1.62 -5.24
C PHE A 699 -26.02 0.69 -4.24
N SER A 700 -25.27 1.29 -3.32
CA SER A 700 -24.67 0.60 -2.19
C SER A 700 -24.83 1.43 -0.93
N LEU A 701 -25.30 0.80 0.13
CA LEU A 701 -25.32 1.35 1.49
C LEU A 701 -24.39 0.52 2.35
N SER A 702 -23.48 1.16 3.06
CA SER A 702 -22.66 0.48 4.06
C SER A 702 -22.63 1.24 5.37
N ALA A 703 -22.64 0.48 6.46
CA ALA A 703 -22.47 0.99 7.81
C ALA A 703 -21.29 0.23 8.46
N ARG A 704 -20.43 0.94 9.19
CA ARG A 704 -19.28 0.35 9.88
C ARG A 704 -19.09 1.01 11.23
N CYS A 705 -18.76 0.21 12.24
CA CYS A 705 -18.27 0.68 13.53
C CYS A 705 -16.85 0.14 13.73
N ASN A 706 -15.87 1.03 13.63
CA ASN A 706 -14.47 0.71 13.89
C ASN A 706 -14.25 0.73 15.41
N ASP A 707 -13.40 -0.19 15.88
CA ASP A 707 -12.94 -0.27 17.28
C ASP A 707 -14.05 -0.08 18.32
N ILE A 708 -15.04 -0.98 18.30
CA ILE A 708 -16.24 -0.93 19.15
C ILE A 708 -15.90 -0.64 20.62
N PHE A 709 -14.78 -1.21 21.12
CA PHE A 709 -14.37 -1.08 22.52
C PHE A 709 -13.45 0.12 22.79
N ASN A 710 -13.08 0.88 21.75
CA ASN A 710 -12.14 2.03 21.86
C ASN A 710 -10.81 1.64 22.51
N ARG A 711 -10.22 0.50 22.08
CA ARG A 711 -8.95 -0.06 22.60
C ARG A 711 -7.85 -0.17 21.52
N GLY A 712 -8.08 0.40 20.35
CA GLY A 712 -7.12 0.41 19.24
C GLY A 712 -5.90 1.28 19.49
N MET A 713 -5.95 2.19 20.49
CA MET A 713 -4.81 3.01 20.91
C MET A 713 -4.14 2.39 22.15
N PRO A 714 -2.86 1.99 22.05
CA PRO A 714 -2.15 1.39 23.18
C PRO A 714 -1.70 2.46 24.19
N LYS A 715 -1.66 2.08 25.45
CA LYS A 715 -0.91 2.82 26.46
C LYS A 715 0.58 2.74 26.16
N THR A 716 1.30 3.82 26.32
CA THR A 716 2.74 3.88 26.11
C THR A 716 3.45 4.39 27.35
N ASN A 717 4.67 3.93 27.56
CA ASN A 717 5.51 4.44 28.64
C ASN A 717 6.99 4.49 28.25
N VAL A 718 7.72 5.32 28.98
CA VAL A 718 9.19 5.43 28.89
C VAL A 718 9.79 5.21 30.27
N ARG A 719 10.76 4.30 30.39
CA ARG A 719 11.42 3.90 31.62
C ARG A 719 12.89 3.62 31.38
N PHE A 720 13.74 4.57 31.70
CA PHE A 720 15.20 4.39 31.67
C PHE A 720 15.90 5.53 32.42
N LYS A 721 16.99 5.22 33.15
CA LYS A 721 17.92 6.20 33.76
C LYS A 721 17.30 7.53 34.23
N GLY A 722 16.37 7.50 35.17
CA GLY A 722 15.69 8.71 35.67
C GLY A 722 14.56 9.24 34.79
N GLN A 723 14.38 8.71 33.61
CA GLN A 723 13.26 9.05 32.70
C GLN A 723 12.03 8.23 33.06
N TYR A 724 10.95 8.88 33.41
CA TYR A 724 9.70 8.24 33.77
C TYR A 724 8.53 8.99 33.17
N LEU A 725 7.89 8.37 32.17
CA LEU A 725 6.76 8.96 31.44
C LEU A 725 5.71 7.89 31.17
N ASP A 726 4.46 8.16 31.51
CA ASP A 726 3.27 7.42 31.07
C ASP A 726 2.44 8.29 30.15
N MET A 727 2.04 7.74 29.03
CA MET A 727 1.18 8.40 28.06
C MET A 727 0.00 7.51 27.70
N ASN A 728 -1.20 8.02 27.91
CA ASN A 728 -2.43 7.51 27.36
C ASN A 728 -2.90 8.46 26.27
N SER A 729 -2.64 8.13 25.03
CA SER A 729 -3.23 8.86 23.92
C SER A 729 -4.52 8.17 23.52
N ALA A 730 -5.62 8.88 23.60
CA ALA A 730 -6.92 8.45 23.10
C ALA A 730 -7.28 9.35 21.90
N LEU A 731 -6.82 8.97 20.72
CA LEU A 731 -7.64 9.20 19.54
C LEU A 731 -8.90 8.36 19.80
N TYR A 732 -10.09 8.96 19.75
CA TYR A 732 -11.31 8.16 19.79
C TYR A 732 -11.29 7.24 18.58
N SER A 733 -10.68 6.05 18.75
CA SER A 733 -10.52 5.06 17.67
C SER A 733 -11.85 4.44 17.28
N ARG A 734 -12.85 4.50 18.21
CA ARG A 734 -14.22 4.13 17.89
C ARG A 734 -14.85 5.16 16.96
N ALA A 735 -15.21 4.71 15.76
CA ALA A 735 -15.85 5.55 14.75
C ALA A 735 -17.00 4.80 14.09
N PHE A 736 -18.16 5.42 14.04
CA PHE A 736 -19.31 4.96 13.28
C PHE A 736 -19.34 5.69 11.94
N THR A 737 -19.44 4.95 10.83
CA THR A 737 -19.45 5.50 9.47
C THR A 737 -20.61 4.90 8.68
N ILE A 738 -21.37 5.73 7.97
CA ILE A 738 -22.35 5.33 6.98
C ILE A 738 -21.90 5.87 5.64
N ASN A 739 -21.87 5.03 4.59
CA ASN A 739 -21.58 5.44 3.23
C ASN A 739 -22.76 5.07 2.34
N PHE A 740 -23.15 5.99 1.47
CA PHE A 740 -24.11 5.78 0.40
C PHE A 740 -23.43 6.05 -0.94
N THR A 741 -23.58 5.15 -1.89
CA THR A 741 -22.93 5.22 -3.20
C THR A 741 -23.96 5.00 -4.31
N TYR A 742 -23.91 5.86 -5.32
CA TYR A 742 -24.67 5.73 -6.57
C TYR A 742 -23.72 5.59 -7.74
N ARG A 743 -23.93 4.54 -8.56
CA ARG A 743 -23.16 4.22 -9.78
C ARG A 743 -24.01 4.43 -11.00
N PHE A 744 -23.45 5.10 -12.00
CA PHE A 744 -24.15 5.39 -13.26
C PHE A 744 -23.23 5.13 -14.45
N GLY A 745 -23.87 4.92 -15.63
CA GLY A 745 -23.16 4.63 -16.87
C GLY A 745 -22.98 3.12 -17.10
N GLY A 746 -22.04 2.74 -17.94
CA GLY A 746 -21.84 1.37 -18.40
C GLY A 746 -22.44 1.13 -19.79
N TYR A 747 -22.51 2.18 -20.62
CA TYR A 747 -22.92 2.05 -22.02
C TYR A 747 -21.94 1.13 -22.74
N LYS A 748 -22.39 -0.07 -23.10
CA LYS A 748 -21.76 -0.90 -24.11
C LYS A 748 -22.37 -0.53 -25.45
N ARG A 749 -21.55 -0.16 -26.43
CA ARG A 749 -22.03 0.02 -27.81
C ARG A 749 -22.77 -1.27 -28.19
N LYS A 750 -24.07 -1.18 -28.52
CA LYS A 750 -24.75 -2.29 -29.19
C LYS A 750 -24.02 -2.51 -30.51
N GLU A 751 -23.51 -3.72 -30.70
CA GLU A 751 -23.04 -4.11 -32.02
C GLU A 751 -24.18 -3.84 -33.00
N VAL A 752 -23.96 -2.91 -33.90
CA VAL A 752 -24.83 -2.76 -35.06
C VAL A 752 -24.54 -4.00 -35.88
N LYS A 753 -25.47 -4.95 -35.90
CA LYS A 753 -25.40 -6.09 -36.81
C LYS A 753 -25.13 -5.53 -38.20
N GLY A 754 -24.00 -5.91 -38.80
CA GLY A 754 -23.65 -5.55 -40.13
C GLY A 754 -24.84 -5.88 -41.05
N ILE A 755 -25.18 -4.98 -41.97
CA ILE A 755 -26.19 -5.25 -43.00
C ILE A 755 -25.67 -6.46 -43.77
N ASP A 756 -26.46 -7.53 -43.79
CA ASP A 756 -26.13 -8.71 -44.58
C ASP A 756 -26.18 -8.34 -46.10
N THR A 757 -25.01 -8.17 -46.65
CA THR A 757 -24.81 -7.87 -48.08
C THR A 757 -24.46 -9.12 -48.89
N SER A 758 -24.53 -10.31 -48.28
CA SER A 758 -24.13 -11.58 -48.93
C SER A 758 -24.92 -11.92 -50.20
N ARG A 759 -26.06 -11.24 -50.45
CA ARG A 759 -26.88 -11.40 -51.65
C ARG A 759 -26.85 -10.21 -52.62
N PHE A 760 -26.01 -9.18 -52.33
CA PHE A 760 -25.84 -8.09 -53.30
C PHE A 760 -24.81 -8.53 -54.33
N GLY A 761 -25.29 -8.76 -55.55
CA GLY A 761 -24.41 -9.10 -56.67
C GLY A 761 -23.39 -8.00 -56.94
N HIS A 762 -22.19 -8.42 -57.36
CA HIS A 762 -21.14 -7.53 -57.86
C HIS A 762 -21.50 -6.95 -59.17
#